data_527e3f1d3fd2f8832dee22d3b3eb3715
#
_entry.id   527e3f1d3fd2f8832dee22d3b3eb3715
#
_cell.length_a   1.000
_cell.length_b   1.000
_cell.length_c   1.000
_cell.angle_alpha   90.00
_cell.angle_beta   90.00
_cell.angle_gamma   90.00
#
_symmetry.space_group_name_H-M   'P 1'
#
loop_
_entity.id
_entity.type
_entity.pdbx_description
1 polymer ?
#
loop_
_entity_poly.entity_id
_entity_poly.type
_entity_poly.pdbx_seq_one_letter_code
_entity_poly.pdbx_strand_id
1 'polypeptide(L)'
;MATYCLTVARLQLALGQGVRRLHVSAAFNAKAKVSMSRFEPSNYVSYEKLNENVNIVRKRLNRPLTLSEKIVYGHLDDPVGQDIARGHTYLRLRPDRVAMQDATAQMAMLQFISSGLPCVAVPSTIHCDHLIEAQIGGAKDLARAKDINAEVYNFLASAGAKYGVGFWKPGSGIIHQIILENYAYPGVLLIGTDSHTPNGGGLGSICIGVGGADAVDVMAGIPWELKCPKVIGVKLTGKLSGWTSPKDVILKVAGILTVKGGTGAIVEYHGPGVDSISCTGMATICNMGAEIGATTSVFPYNHRMKTYLEKTGRGDIAALADDYADLLVPDPGCEYDSIVEINLDELKPHINGPFTPDLAHPMADIGATAAKNGWPLEVKVGLIGSCTNSSYEDMGRSASVAKQALDKGLKCKAAFTITPGSEQIRATIERDGYSKILGDVGGMVLANACGPCIGQWDRRDVKKGEKNTIVTSYNRNFTARNDANPATHAFVASPEIVTALAIAGTLDFNPEVDYLTAANGEKFKLEPPSADELPKLDFDPGQDTYQHPPAEGGSKLRVDVSPTSTRLQLLEPFDKWAGGDLEDLQVLIKVKGKCTTDHISAAGPWLKFRGHLDNISNNMLIGAVNIENDGVNKIKNQLTGEYGGVPDVARHYKANGLSWVVVGDDNYGEGSSREHAALEPRHLGGRCIIVKSFARIHGVSGRW
;
A
#
# COMPACT_ATOMS: atom_id res chain seq x y z
N MET A 1 44.51 19.64 -13.46
CA MET A 1 43.38 20.35 -14.10
C MET A 1 43.53 21.87 -14.10
N ALA A 2 44.73 22.40 -14.04
CA ALA A 2 44.98 23.86 -14.04
C ALA A 2 45.71 24.37 -15.29
N THR A 3 45.84 23.55 -16.32
CA THR A 3 46.68 23.88 -17.50
C THR A 3 45.87 24.13 -18.78
N TYR A 4 44.54 23.96 -18.74
CA TYR A 4 43.70 24.18 -19.93
C TYR A 4 42.99 25.56 -20.00
N CYS A 5 43.04 26.37 -18.96
CA CYS A 5 42.43 27.70 -18.94
C CYS A 5 43.33 28.86 -19.43
N LEU A 6 44.60 28.63 -19.68
CA LEU A 6 45.53 29.72 -20.02
C LEU A 6 45.86 29.85 -21.52
N THR A 7 45.37 28.95 -22.38
CA THR A 7 45.66 28.96 -23.81
C THR A 7 44.62 29.72 -24.64
N VAL A 8 43.46 30.05 -24.12
CA VAL A 8 42.38 30.78 -24.83
C VAL A 8 42.55 32.32 -24.70
N ALA A 9 43.27 32.80 -23.69
CA ALA A 9 43.42 34.24 -23.43
C ALA A 9 44.56 34.94 -24.23
N ARG A 10 45.37 34.22 -25.00
CA ARG A 10 46.49 34.81 -25.77
C ARG A 10 46.26 34.95 -27.28
N LEU A 11 45.08 34.58 -27.81
CA LEU A 11 44.77 34.73 -29.24
C LEU A 11 43.89 35.95 -29.56
N GLN A 12 43.64 36.85 -28.64
CA GLN A 12 42.79 38.05 -28.87
C GLN A 12 43.52 39.37 -29.06
N LEU A 13 44.83 39.37 -29.27
CA LEU A 13 45.64 40.63 -29.40
C LEU A 13 46.36 40.82 -30.73
N ALA A 14 46.00 40.09 -31.77
CA ALA A 14 46.50 40.37 -33.08
C ALA A 14 45.45 40.10 -34.17
N LEU A 15 44.60 41.07 -34.47
CA LEU A 15 44.00 41.35 -35.78
C LEU A 15 42.96 42.46 -35.63
N GLY A 16 43.30 43.63 -36.01
CA GLY A 16 42.44 44.79 -36.02
C GLY A 16 41.39 44.71 -37.13
N GLN A 17 40.28 45.36 -36.85
CA GLN A 17 39.21 45.84 -37.74
C GLN A 17 38.50 44.81 -38.62
N GLY A 18 37.34 44.38 -38.11
CA GLY A 18 36.33 43.64 -38.85
C GLY A 18 35.25 43.15 -37.93
N VAL A 19 34.28 44.04 -37.59
CA VAL A 19 33.14 43.68 -36.74
C VAL A 19 32.25 42.67 -37.46
N ARG A 20 32.46 41.39 -37.22
CA ARG A 20 31.39 40.36 -37.34
C ARG A 20 30.97 39.95 -35.94
N ARG A 21 29.74 40.31 -35.59
CA ARG A 21 29.10 39.76 -34.38
C ARG A 21 29.08 38.23 -34.47
N LEU A 22 29.97 37.58 -33.77
CA LEU A 22 29.84 36.19 -33.46
C LEU A 22 28.63 36.10 -32.51
N HIS A 23 27.52 35.59 -33.01
CA HIS A 23 26.50 35.06 -32.13
C HIS A 23 27.14 33.88 -31.38
N VAL A 24 27.51 34.10 -30.11
CA VAL A 24 27.75 33.03 -29.18
C VAL A 24 26.35 32.43 -28.96
N SER A 25 26.05 31.32 -29.62
CA SER A 25 24.93 30.47 -29.22
C SER A 25 25.20 30.12 -27.77
N ALA A 26 24.32 30.58 -26.88
CA ALA A 26 24.29 30.08 -25.51
C ALA A 26 24.27 28.56 -25.62
N ALA A 27 25.36 27.91 -25.24
CA ALA A 27 25.33 26.48 -25.02
C ALA A 27 24.20 26.28 -23.97
N PHE A 28 23.10 25.72 -24.39
CA PHE A 28 22.11 25.20 -23.47
C PHE A 28 22.89 24.21 -22.61
N ASN A 29 23.19 24.58 -21.37
CA ASN A 29 23.57 23.63 -20.34
C ASN A 29 22.38 22.70 -20.18
N ALA A 30 22.39 21.57 -20.84
CA ALA A 30 21.45 20.51 -20.56
C ALA A 30 21.57 20.22 -19.06
N LYS A 31 20.53 20.54 -18.29
CA LYS A 31 20.50 20.21 -16.86
C LYS A 31 20.86 18.73 -16.72
N ALA A 32 21.70 18.40 -15.74
CA ALA A 32 22.04 17.02 -15.46
C ALA A 32 20.75 16.23 -15.19
N LYS A 33 20.59 15.07 -15.83
CA LYS A 33 19.43 14.21 -15.61
C LYS A 33 19.45 13.68 -14.18
N VAL A 34 18.34 13.77 -13.47
CA VAL A 34 18.17 13.27 -12.12
C VAL A 34 17.56 11.87 -12.16
N SER A 35 18.23 10.89 -11.56
CA SER A 35 17.73 9.51 -11.50
C SER A 35 16.50 9.39 -10.61
N MET A 36 15.54 8.54 -10.98
CA MET A 36 14.33 8.27 -10.21
C MET A 36 14.64 7.61 -8.86
N SER A 37 15.73 6.83 -8.79
CA SER A 37 16.21 6.18 -7.58
C SER A 37 17.71 5.87 -7.72
N ARG A 38 18.43 5.85 -6.59
CA ARG A 38 19.82 5.37 -6.52
C ARG A 38 19.98 3.91 -6.99
N PHE A 39 18.90 3.13 -6.94
CA PHE A 39 18.89 1.75 -7.42
C PHE A 39 18.61 1.61 -8.92
N GLU A 40 18.24 2.69 -9.57
CA GLU A 40 17.82 2.75 -10.98
C GLU A 40 18.50 3.93 -11.70
N PRO A 41 19.83 3.96 -11.77
CA PRO A 41 20.60 5.15 -12.22
C PRO A 41 20.41 5.51 -13.70
N SER A 42 19.81 4.61 -14.48
CA SER A 42 19.50 4.84 -15.90
C SER A 42 18.07 5.31 -16.17
N ASN A 43 17.23 5.38 -15.15
CA ASN A 43 15.85 5.86 -15.25
C ASN A 43 15.77 7.26 -14.61
N TYR A 44 15.19 8.22 -15.33
CA TYR A 44 15.26 9.64 -14.97
C TYR A 44 13.88 10.22 -14.70
N VAL A 45 13.81 11.14 -13.73
CA VAL A 45 12.62 11.96 -13.48
C VAL A 45 12.38 12.85 -14.70
N SER A 46 11.16 12.90 -15.21
CA SER A 46 10.78 13.61 -16.44
C SER A 46 9.66 14.62 -16.19
N TYR A 47 9.93 15.67 -15.39
CA TYR A 47 8.97 16.75 -15.18
C TYR A 47 8.72 17.58 -16.45
N GLU A 48 9.67 17.65 -17.39
CA GLU A 48 9.43 18.30 -18.68
C GLU A 48 8.26 17.65 -19.41
N LYS A 49 8.28 16.32 -19.56
CA LYS A 49 7.20 15.58 -20.23
C LYS A 49 5.87 15.70 -19.47
N LEU A 50 5.92 15.61 -18.14
CA LEU A 50 4.74 15.80 -17.31
C LEU A 50 4.12 17.17 -17.55
N ASN A 51 4.93 18.23 -17.54
CA ASN A 51 4.52 19.60 -17.78
C ASN A 51 3.97 19.82 -19.21
N GLU A 52 4.61 19.24 -20.21
CA GLU A 52 4.12 19.30 -21.60
C GLU A 52 2.71 18.69 -21.72
N ASN A 53 2.50 17.50 -21.21
CA ASN A 53 1.20 16.81 -21.24
C ASN A 53 0.14 17.60 -20.48
N VAL A 54 0.47 18.08 -19.27
CA VAL A 54 -0.43 18.92 -18.46
C VAL A 54 -0.83 20.19 -19.20
N ASN A 55 0.10 20.86 -19.89
CA ASN A 55 -0.19 22.06 -20.65
C ASN A 55 -1.08 21.79 -21.88
N ILE A 56 -0.94 20.64 -22.54
CA ILE A 56 -1.85 20.21 -23.62
C ILE A 56 -3.27 20.05 -23.04
N VAL A 57 -3.39 19.28 -21.96
CA VAL A 57 -4.70 18.99 -21.33
C VAL A 57 -5.34 20.26 -20.76
N ARG A 58 -4.56 21.14 -20.10
CA ARG A 58 -5.05 22.42 -19.58
C ARG A 58 -5.66 23.31 -20.67
N LYS A 59 -5.02 23.37 -21.86
CA LYS A 59 -5.56 24.09 -23.03
C LYS A 59 -6.86 23.46 -23.54
N ARG A 60 -6.95 22.12 -23.55
CA ARG A 60 -8.15 21.39 -24.00
C ARG A 60 -9.33 21.58 -23.06
N LEU A 61 -9.10 21.48 -21.74
CA LEU A 61 -10.15 21.59 -20.73
C LEU A 61 -10.49 23.05 -20.40
N ASN A 62 -9.59 23.99 -20.69
CA ASN A 62 -9.74 25.45 -20.47
C ASN A 62 -10.23 25.79 -19.05
N ARG A 63 -9.63 25.15 -18.04
CA ARG A 63 -9.91 25.39 -16.61
C ARG A 63 -8.71 25.09 -15.74
N PRO A 64 -8.68 25.60 -14.48
CA PRO A 64 -7.72 25.18 -13.46
C PRO A 64 -7.81 23.67 -13.19
N LEU A 65 -6.68 23.06 -12.85
CA LEU A 65 -6.57 21.63 -12.56
C LEU A 65 -6.19 21.40 -11.09
N THR A 66 -6.77 20.36 -10.49
CA THR A 66 -6.30 19.87 -9.18
C THR A 66 -4.92 19.21 -9.33
N LEU A 67 -4.20 19.00 -8.24
CA LEU A 67 -2.93 18.28 -8.27
C LEU A 67 -3.12 16.86 -8.83
N SER A 68 -4.14 16.16 -8.38
CA SER A 68 -4.49 14.82 -8.86
C SER A 68 -4.67 14.79 -10.37
N GLU A 69 -5.36 15.76 -10.93
CA GLU A 69 -5.54 15.90 -12.38
C GLU A 69 -4.23 16.16 -13.10
N LYS A 70 -3.38 17.06 -12.57
CA LYS A 70 -2.08 17.34 -13.18
C LYS A 70 -1.24 16.07 -13.29
N ILE A 71 -1.15 15.29 -12.21
CA ILE A 71 -0.33 14.07 -12.22
C ILE A 71 -0.97 13.01 -13.14
N VAL A 72 -2.26 12.70 -12.97
CA VAL A 72 -2.93 11.67 -13.78
C VAL A 72 -2.93 12.04 -15.26
N TYR A 73 -3.28 13.29 -15.60
CA TYR A 73 -3.34 13.72 -17.02
C TYR A 73 -1.96 13.93 -17.64
N GLY A 74 -0.95 14.20 -16.82
CA GLY A 74 0.45 14.24 -17.26
C GLY A 74 1.00 12.88 -17.69
N HIS A 75 0.35 11.79 -17.26
CA HIS A 75 0.73 10.42 -17.63
C HIS A 75 -0.19 9.79 -18.69
N LEU A 76 -1.04 10.57 -19.36
CA LEU A 76 -1.85 10.07 -20.46
C LEU A 76 -0.98 9.51 -21.59
N ASP A 77 -1.35 8.35 -22.12
CA ASP A 77 -0.75 7.74 -23.32
C ASP A 77 -0.94 8.64 -24.54
N ASP A 78 -2.14 9.24 -24.66
CA ASP A 78 -2.48 10.25 -25.68
C ASP A 78 -3.12 11.48 -25.05
N PRO A 79 -2.35 12.51 -24.69
CA PRO A 79 -2.89 13.73 -24.07
C PRO A 79 -3.69 14.59 -25.05
N VAL A 80 -3.59 14.33 -26.37
CA VAL A 80 -4.25 15.12 -27.41
C VAL A 80 -5.65 14.59 -27.72
N GLY A 81 -5.80 13.26 -27.89
CA GLY A 81 -7.01 12.64 -28.46
C GLY A 81 -7.93 11.98 -27.45
N GLN A 82 -7.45 11.54 -26.27
CA GLN A 82 -8.29 10.85 -25.30
C GLN A 82 -9.38 11.74 -24.71
N ASP A 83 -10.58 11.18 -24.55
CA ASP A 83 -11.65 11.84 -23.80
C ASP A 83 -11.33 11.85 -22.29
N ILE A 84 -11.58 13.01 -21.66
CA ILE A 84 -11.31 13.24 -20.25
C ILE A 84 -12.58 13.74 -19.58
N ALA A 85 -13.26 12.88 -18.82
CA ALA A 85 -14.45 13.25 -18.04
C ALA A 85 -14.48 12.44 -16.74
N ARG A 86 -14.39 13.16 -15.60
CA ARG A 86 -14.39 12.56 -14.26
C ARG A 86 -15.61 11.67 -14.04
N GLY A 87 -15.40 10.45 -13.59
CA GLY A 87 -16.43 9.46 -13.31
C GLY A 87 -17.03 8.78 -14.54
N HIS A 88 -16.65 9.14 -15.76
CA HIS A 88 -17.29 8.65 -16.99
C HIS A 88 -16.34 7.93 -17.94
N THR A 89 -15.26 8.55 -18.37
CA THR A 89 -14.34 7.99 -19.37
C THR A 89 -13.28 7.08 -18.75
N TYR A 90 -12.66 6.22 -19.56
CA TYR A 90 -11.48 5.47 -19.19
C TYR A 90 -10.24 6.13 -19.77
N LEU A 91 -9.24 6.35 -18.93
CA LEU A 91 -7.95 6.92 -19.29
C LEU A 91 -6.96 5.80 -19.55
N ARG A 92 -6.18 5.91 -20.61
CA ARG A 92 -5.00 5.07 -20.84
C ARG A 92 -3.78 5.83 -20.33
N LEU A 93 -3.10 5.26 -19.37
CA LEU A 93 -2.02 5.88 -18.62
C LEU A 93 -0.69 5.14 -18.82
N ARG A 94 0.42 5.85 -18.65
CA ARG A 94 1.78 5.30 -18.65
C ARG A 94 2.40 5.47 -17.27
N PRO A 95 2.17 4.53 -16.33
CA PRO A 95 2.84 4.58 -15.04
C PRO A 95 4.36 4.57 -15.17
N ASP A 96 5.03 5.30 -14.28
CA ASP A 96 6.49 5.39 -14.26
C ASP A 96 7.14 4.11 -13.73
N ARG A 97 6.44 3.37 -12.85
CA ARG A 97 6.97 2.16 -12.22
C ARG A 97 5.92 1.23 -11.65
N VAL A 98 6.35 -0.01 -11.40
CA VAL A 98 5.56 -1.05 -10.75
C VAL A 98 6.25 -1.52 -9.47
N ALA A 99 5.47 -1.73 -8.39
CA ALA A 99 5.94 -2.36 -7.16
C ALA A 99 5.06 -3.56 -6.81
N MET A 100 5.67 -4.69 -6.45
CA MET A 100 4.96 -5.93 -6.15
C MET A 100 5.38 -6.47 -4.78
N GLN A 101 4.43 -6.94 -3.98
CA GLN A 101 4.73 -7.69 -2.76
C GLN A 101 4.83 -9.20 -3.06
N ASP A 102 5.52 -9.95 -2.23
CA ASP A 102 5.93 -11.34 -2.52
C ASP A 102 4.76 -12.33 -2.70
N ALA A 103 3.61 -12.11 -2.08
CA ALA A 103 2.47 -13.01 -2.25
C ALA A 103 1.81 -12.86 -3.63
N THR A 104 1.71 -11.63 -4.17
CA THR A 104 1.12 -11.35 -5.50
C THR A 104 2.14 -11.43 -6.61
N ALA A 105 3.41 -11.09 -6.35
CA ALA A 105 4.50 -11.16 -7.33
C ALA A 105 4.71 -12.56 -7.90
N GLN A 106 4.39 -13.62 -7.15
CA GLN A 106 4.49 -14.99 -7.65
C GLN A 106 3.68 -15.17 -8.93
N MET A 107 2.39 -14.86 -8.87
CA MET A 107 1.51 -15.01 -10.02
C MET A 107 1.77 -13.94 -11.09
N ALA A 108 2.07 -12.71 -10.71
CA ALA A 108 2.39 -11.64 -11.66
C ALA A 108 3.65 -11.99 -12.48
N MET A 109 4.71 -12.48 -11.84
CA MET A 109 5.92 -12.91 -12.56
C MET A 109 5.68 -14.14 -13.43
N LEU A 110 4.88 -15.10 -12.98
CA LEU A 110 4.51 -16.27 -13.79
C LEU A 110 3.71 -15.85 -15.04
N GLN A 111 2.79 -14.89 -14.91
CA GLN A 111 2.08 -14.31 -16.05
C GLN A 111 3.04 -13.56 -16.99
N PHE A 112 3.95 -12.74 -16.44
CA PHE A 112 4.94 -12.04 -17.24
C PHE A 112 5.86 -13.01 -18.01
N ILE A 113 6.28 -14.10 -17.39
CA ILE A 113 7.06 -15.17 -18.05
C ILE A 113 6.30 -15.73 -19.25
N SER A 114 4.99 -15.96 -19.14
CA SER A 114 4.17 -16.47 -20.24
C SER A 114 4.04 -15.52 -21.42
N SER A 115 4.32 -14.21 -21.24
CA SER A 115 4.33 -13.24 -22.33
C SER A 115 5.50 -13.43 -23.32
N GLY A 116 6.57 -14.11 -22.90
CA GLY A 116 7.78 -14.31 -23.70
C GLY A 116 8.66 -13.08 -23.89
N LEU A 117 8.36 -11.96 -23.20
CA LEU A 117 9.17 -10.73 -23.26
C LEU A 117 10.52 -10.90 -22.57
N PRO A 118 11.60 -10.26 -23.07
CA PRO A 118 12.94 -10.45 -22.54
C PRO A 118 13.20 -9.71 -21.22
N CYS A 119 12.52 -8.60 -20.97
CA CYS A 119 12.62 -7.78 -19.76
C CYS A 119 11.40 -6.88 -19.60
N VAL A 120 11.23 -6.33 -18.41
CA VAL A 120 10.16 -5.36 -18.12
C VAL A 120 10.40 -4.03 -18.84
N ALA A 121 9.30 -3.37 -19.23
CA ALA A 121 9.33 -2.11 -19.95
C ALA A 121 9.49 -0.87 -19.04
N VAL A 122 9.15 -1.02 -17.75
CA VAL A 122 9.26 0.05 -16.75
C VAL A 122 9.99 -0.45 -15.51
N PRO A 123 10.66 0.43 -14.75
CA PRO A 123 11.26 0.09 -13.47
C PRO A 123 10.29 -0.68 -12.58
N SER A 124 10.68 -1.84 -12.12
CA SER A 124 9.82 -2.72 -11.32
C SER A 124 10.59 -3.31 -10.15
N THR A 125 9.91 -3.51 -9.02
CA THR A 125 10.50 -4.08 -7.81
C THR A 125 9.60 -5.10 -7.15
N ILE A 126 10.22 -6.11 -6.51
CA ILE A 126 9.58 -7.12 -5.66
C ILE A 126 10.02 -6.91 -4.22
N HIS A 127 9.09 -7.01 -3.27
CA HIS A 127 9.32 -6.77 -1.85
C HIS A 127 8.79 -7.95 -1.03
N CYS A 128 9.65 -8.56 -0.18
CA CYS A 128 9.30 -9.75 0.58
C CYS A 128 8.85 -9.41 2.00
N ASP A 129 7.58 -9.02 2.15
CA ASP A 129 6.99 -8.55 3.41
C ASP A 129 5.68 -9.25 3.83
N HIS A 130 5.09 -10.10 2.99
CA HIS A 130 3.80 -10.75 3.25
C HIS A 130 3.88 -12.19 3.74
N LEU A 131 4.99 -12.91 3.48
CA LEU A 131 5.14 -14.32 3.83
C LEU A 131 5.88 -14.55 5.17
N ILE A 132 5.96 -13.53 6.02
CA ILE A 132 6.61 -13.59 7.33
C ILE A 132 5.52 -13.57 8.41
N GLU A 133 5.32 -14.71 9.08
CA GLU A 133 4.34 -14.86 10.15
C GLU A 133 4.95 -14.50 11.50
N ALA A 134 4.29 -13.60 12.24
CA ALA A 134 4.69 -13.20 13.58
C ALA A 134 4.32 -14.29 14.60
N GLN A 135 5.29 -14.70 15.45
CA GLN A 135 5.09 -15.74 16.45
C GLN A 135 5.86 -15.45 17.75
N ILE A 136 7.18 -15.37 17.68
CA ILE A 136 8.07 -15.33 18.86
C ILE A 136 9.11 -14.22 18.83
N GLY A 137 9.05 -13.35 17.83
CA GLY A 137 9.93 -12.19 17.67
C GLY A 137 10.70 -12.16 16.36
N GLY A 138 11.06 -10.94 15.92
CA GLY A 138 11.45 -10.64 14.57
C GLY A 138 12.57 -11.49 13.98
N ALA A 139 13.68 -11.68 14.70
CA ALA A 139 14.82 -12.43 14.19
C ALA A 139 14.50 -13.92 13.94
N LYS A 140 13.78 -14.56 14.87
CA LYS A 140 13.42 -15.98 14.77
C LYS A 140 12.33 -16.21 13.73
N ASP A 141 11.33 -15.32 13.69
CA ASP A 141 10.24 -15.39 12.73
C ASP A 141 10.75 -15.19 11.30
N LEU A 142 11.69 -14.26 11.09
CA LEU A 142 12.35 -14.06 9.81
C LEU A 142 13.18 -15.26 9.37
N ALA A 143 13.96 -15.87 10.28
CA ALA A 143 14.74 -17.06 9.98
C ALA A 143 13.84 -18.23 9.57
N ARG A 144 12.74 -18.46 10.30
CA ARG A 144 11.72 -19.46 9.96
C ARG A 144 11.08 -19.18 8.60
N ALA A 145 10.71 -17.94 8.31
CA ALA A 145 10.11 -17.56 7.03
C ALA A 145 11.05 -17.80 5.85
N LYS A 146 12.35 -17.48 6.01
CA LYS A 146 13.38 -17.75 4.99
C LYS A 146 13.53 -19.23 4.68
N ASP A 147 13.40 -20.08 5.66
CA ASP A 147 13.47 -21.54 5.49
C ASP A 147 12.22 -22.09 4.80
N ILE A 148 11.04 -21.87 5.35
CA ILE A 148 9.79 -22.44 4.83
C ILE A 148 9.34 -21.88 3.49
N ASN A 149 9.77 -20.65 3.13
CA ASN A 149 9.45 -20.00 1.85
C ASN A 149 10.66 -19.91 0.90
N ALA A 150 11.73 -20.67 1.14
CA ALA A 150 12.96 -20.62 0.33
C ALA A 150 12.68 -20.78 -1.17
N GLU A 151 11.82 -21.74 -1.54
CA GLU A 151 11.43 -21.97 -2.92
C GLU A 151 10.84 -20.72 -3.58
N VAL A 152 9.91 -20.05 -2.91
CA VAL A 152 9.26 -18.83 -3.43
C VAL A 152 10.26 -17.68 -3.53
N TYR A 153 11.07 -17.48 -2.50
CA TYR A 153 12.07 -16.40 -2.52
C TYR A 153 13.13 -16.62 -3.61
N ASN A 154 13.58 -17.85 -3.82
CA ASN A 154 14.52 -18.20 -4.89
C ASN A 154 13.88 -18.00 -6.28
N PHE A 155 12.63 -18.38 -6.45
CA PHE A 155 11.88 -18.10 -7.68
C PHE A 155 11.83 -16.59 -7.96
N LEU A 156 11.37 -15.79 -6.98
CA LEU A 156 11.24 -14.34 -7.14
C LEU A 156 12.59 -13.65 -7.40
N ALA A 157 13.64 -14.06 -6.71
CA ALA A 157 14.99 -13.56 -6.90
C ALA A 157 15.55 -13.89 -8.30
N SER A 158 15.36 -15.13 -8.77
CA SER A 158 15.82 -15.59 -10.09
C SER A 158 15.02 -14.95 -11.23
N ALA A 159 13.71 -14.84 -11.08
CA ALA A 159 12.83 -14.15 -12.03
C ALA A 159 13.16 -12.66 -12.08
N GLY A 160 13.33 -12.00 -10.93
CA GLY A 160 13.75 -10.61 -10.87
C GLY A 160 15.06 -10.35 -11.60
N ALA A 161 16.08 -11.15 -11.32
CA ALA A 161 17.38 -11.07 -11.99
C ALA A 161 17.27 -11.28 -13.51
N LYS A 162 16.45 -12.24 -13.95
CA LYS A 162 16.27 -12.53 -15.37
C LYS A 162 15.59 -11.39 -16.14
N TYR A 163 14.54 -10.83 -15.58
CA TYR A 163 13.67 -9.89 -16.28
C TYR A 163 13.91 -8.40 -15.95
N GLY A 164 14.96 -8.10 -15.18
CA GLY A 164 15.33 -6.72 -14.85
C GLY A 164 14.52 -6.09 -13.74
N VAL A 165 13.99 -6.90 -12.81
CA VAL A 165 13.20 -6.47 -11.65
C VAL A 165 14.07 -6.45 -10.40
N GLY A 166 14.09 -5.34 -9.67
CA GLY A 166 14.78 -5.24 -8.39
C GLY A 166 14.15 -6.12 -7.32
N PHE A 167 14.96 -6.70 -6.42
CA PHE A 167 14.45 -7.63 -5.43
C PHE A 167 14.89 -7.26 -4.01
N TRP A 168 13.92 -6.86 -3.20
CA TRP A 168 14.08 -6.61 -1.77
C TRP A 168 13.82 -7.88 -0.98
N LYS A 169 14.89 -8.42 -0.37
CA LYS A 169 14.91 -9.71 0.33
C LYS A 169 14.02 -9.70 1.57
N PRO A 170 13.59 -10.89 2.09
CA PRO A 170 12.90 -10.97 3.38
C PRO A 170 13.69 -10.31 4.52
N GLY A 171 13.05 -9.41 5.24
CA GLY A 171 13.66 -8.60 6.29
C GLY A 171 14.01 -7.17 5.88
N SER A 172 13.92 -6.83 4.59
CA SER A 172 14.17 -5.46 4.11
C SER A 172 13.17 -4.44 4.67
N GLY A 173 11.93 -4.84 4.80
CA GLY A 173 10.86 -3.98 5.26
C GLY A 173 9.57 -4.14 4.48
N ILE A 174 8.59 -3.39 4.91
CA ILE A 174 7.26 -3.33 4.32
C ILE A 174 7.33 -2.54 3.01
N ILE A 175 6.75 -3.08 1.94
CA ILE A 175 6.78 -2.50 0.59
C ILE A 175 6.54 -0.99 0.58
N HIS A 176 5.53 -0.50 1.31
CA HIS A 176 5.14 0.91 1.27
C HIS A 176 6.17 1.84 1.94
N GLN A 177 6.86 1.39 2.98
CA GLN A 177 7.95 2.13 3.61
C GLN A 177 9.18 2.18 2.70
N ILE A 178 9.54 1.06 2.09
CA ILE A 178 10.66 1.00 1.14
C ILE A 178 10.38 1.90 -0.08
N ILE A 179 9.13 1.93 -0.57
CA ILE A 179 8.72 2.83 -1.65
C ILE A 179 8.86 4.29 -1.22
N LEU A 180 8.38 4.65 -0.03
CA LEU A 180 8.48 6.02 0.48
C LEU A 180 9.93 6.46 0.64
N GLU A 181 10.79 5.58 1.15
CA GLU A 181 12.21 5.86 1.41
C GLU A 181 13.07 5.95 0.14
N ASN A 182 12.70 5.25 -0.96
CA ASN A 182 13.62 5.05 -2.08
C ASN A 182 13.06 5.39 -3.46
N TYR A 183 11.73 5.40 -3.66
CA TYR A 183 11.14 5.41 -4.99
C TYR A 183 10.05 6.45 -5.21
N ALA A 184 9.24 6.77 -4.19
CA ALA A 184 8.22 7.81 -4.30
C ALA A 184 8.86 9.19 -4.36
N TYR A 185 8.36 10.07 -5.21
CA TYR A 185 8.73 11.46 -5.32
C TYR A 185 7.56 12.28 -5.88
N PRO A 186 7.51 13.60 -5.66
CA PRO A 186 6.40 14.42 -6.13
C PRO A 186 6.13 14.26 -7.63
N GLY A 187 4.89 14.00 -7.99
CA GLY A 187 4.48 13.90 -9.40
C GLY A 187 4.65 12.54 -10.07
N VAL A 188 5.21 11.54 -9.41
CA VAL A 188 5.30 10.17 -9.98
C VAL A 188 3.93 9.49 -10.00
N LEU A 189 3.67 8.71 -11.07
CA LEU A 189 2.57 7.74 -11.14
C LEU A 189 3.12 6.32 -10.93
N LEU A 190 2.81 5.73 -9.79
CA LEU A 190 3.25 4.40 -9.39
C LEU A 190 2.03 3.49 -9.22
N ILE A 191 2.09 2.28 -9.76
CA ILE A 191 1.11 1.23 -9.44
C ILE A 191 1.76 0.12 -8.61
N GLY A 192 0.98 -0.45 -7.69
CA GLY A 192 1.50 -1.51 -6.83
C GLY A 192 0.49 -2.61 -6.55
N THR A 193 0.96 -3.86 -6.48
CA THR A 193 0.09 -5.02 -6.25
C THR A 193 -0.32 -5.18 -4.77
N ASP A 194 -0.42 -4.06 -4.07
CA ASP A 194 -0.94 -3.98 -2.70
C ASP A 194 -1.92 -2.81 -2.57
N SER A 195 -2.98 -3.01 -1.79
CA SER A 195 -4.06 -2.01 -1.61
C SER A 195 -3.61 -0.75 -0.86
N HIS A 196 -2.50 -0.79 -0.11
CA HIS A 196 -1.95 0.37 0.62
C HIS A 196 -0.84 1.10 -0.14
N THR A 197 -0.65 0.82 -1.42
CA THR A 197 0.22 1.59 -2.33
C THR A 197 -0.02 3.11 -2.23
N PRO A 198 -1.25 3.61 -1.98
CA PRO A 198 -1.53 5.04 -1.73
C PRO A 198 -0.66 5.72 -0.66
N ASN A 199 0.05 4.99 0.19
CA ASN A 199 1.04 5.51 1.13
C ASN A 199 2.04 6.50 0.50
N GLY A 200 2.44 6.27 -0.76
CA GLY A 200 3.34 7.16 -1.50
C GLY A 200 2.80 8.56 -1.73
N GLY A 201 1.49 8.77 -1.62
CA GLY A 201 0.84 10.07 -1.71
C GLY A 201 1.32 11.08 -0.68
N GLY A 202 1.92 10.61 0.42
CA GLY A 202 2.60 11.45 1.41
C GLY A 202 3.85 12.17 0.88
N LEU A 203 4.37 11.76 -0.29
CA LEU A 203 5.42 12.45 -1.04
C LEU A 203 4.89 13.08 -2.35
N GLY A 204 3.61 13.46 -2.40
CA GLY A 204 3.04 14.13 -3.57
C GLY A 204 2.96 13.25 -4.82
N SER A 205 2.91 11.93 -4.63
CA SER A 205 2.83 10.93 -5.69
C SER A 205 1.39 10.46 -5.92
N ILE A 206 1.05 10.06 -7.13
CA ILE A 206 -0.15 9.26 -7.38
C ILE A 206 0.27 7.79 -7.37
N CYS A 207 -0.01 7.12 -6.24
CA CYS A 207 0.32 5.72 -6.03
C CYS A 207 -0.98 4.92 -5.89
N ILE A 208 -1.20 3.93 -6.76
CA ILE A 208 -2.49 3.24 -6.86
C ILE A 208 -2.31 1.74 -6.68
N GLY A 209 -3.12 1.15 -5.79
CA GLY A 209 -3.20 -0.29 -5.61
C GLY A 209 -3.94 -0.96 -6.77
N VAL A 210 -3.34 -1.99 -7.37
CA VAL A 210 -3.84 -2.71 -8.55
C VAL A 210 -3.79 -4.22 -8.36
N GLY A 211 -4.38 -4.98 -9.26
CA GLY A 211 -4.22 -6.43 -9.39
C GLY A 211 -2.90 -6.81 -10.07
N GLY A 212 -2.53 -8.09 -9.95
CA GLY A 212 -1.32 -8.61 -10.61
C GLY A 212 -1.38 -8.46 -12.13
N ALA A 213 -2.54 -8.63 -12.74
CA ALA A 213 -2.72 -8.47 -14.20
C ALA A 213 -2.40 -7.06 -14.68
N ASP A 214 -2.89 -6.01 -13.98
CA ASP A 214 -2.55 -4.61 -14.29
C ASP A 214 -1.03 -4.37 -14.24
N ALA A 215 -0.37 -4.93 -13.20
CA ALA A 215 1.08 -4.84 -13.07
C ALA A 215 1.79 -5.51 -14.25
N VAL A 216 1.32 -6.68 -14.70
CA VAL A 216 1.87 -7.40 -15.86
C VAL A 216 1.73 -6.58 -17.13
N ASP A 217 0.58 -5.98 -17.37
CA ASP A 217 0.33 -5.14 -18.55
C ASP A 217 1.32 -3.97 -18.61
N VAL A 218 1.50 -3.27 -17.49
CA VAL A 218 2.46 -2.15 -17.42
C VAL A 218 3.90 -2.63 -17.55
N MET A 219 4.27 -3.75 -16.92
CA MET A 219 5.60 -4.37 -17.12
C MET A 219 5.83 -4.79 -18.58
N ALA A 220 4.77 -5.17 -19.29
CA ALA A 220 4.83 -5.49 -20.73
C ALA A 220 4.81 -4.25 -21.65
N GLY A 221 4.71 -3.04 -21.09
CA GLY A 221 4.67 -1.78 -21.86
C GLY A 221 3.30 -1.44 -22.44
N ILE A 222 2.24 -2.09 -21.99
CA ILE A 222 0.86 -1.79 -22.38
C ILE A 222 0.36 -0.59 -21.54
N PRO A 223 -0.39 0.37 -22.13
CA PRO A 223 -1.02 1.44 -21.34
C PRO A 223 -2.00 0.87 -20.33
N TRP A 224 -1.95 1.36 -19.10
CA TRP A 224 -2.86 0.97 -18.05
C TRP A 224 -4.17 1.75 -18.12
N GLU A 225 -5.30 1.06 -18.00
CA GLU A 225 -6.62 1.67 -18.03
C GLU A 225 -7.14 2.01 -16.63
N LEU A 226 -7.50 3.29 -16.44
CA LEU A 226 -8.13 3.78 -15.21
C LEU A 226 -9.40 4.55 -15.56
N LYS A 227 -10.54 4.22 -14.93
CA LYS A 227 -11.72 5.07 -15.01
C LYS A 227 -11.35 6.45 -14.44
N CYS A 228 -11.56 7.51 -15.21
CA CYS A 228 -11.19 8.88 -14.85
C CYS A 228 -11.74 9.22 -13.46
N PRO A 229 -10.89 9.38 -12.42
CA PRO A 229 -11.37 9.52 -11.05
C PRO A 229 -12.07 10.86 -10.84
N LYS A 230 -13.06 10.87 -9.95
CA LYS A 230 -13.51 12.09 -9.29
C LYS A 230 -12.42 12.56 -8.33
N VAL A 231 -12.49 13.81 -7.87
CA VAL A 231 -11.55 14.36 -6.89
C VAL A 231 -12.31 14.90 -5.69
N ILE A 232 -12.07 14.32 -4.52
CA ILE A 232 -12.59 14.80 -3.24
C ILE A 232 -11.52 15.65 -2.59
N GLY A 233 -11.81 16.93 -2.33
CA GLY A 233 -10.93 17.81 -1.58
C GLY A 233 -11.12 17.62 -0.08
N VAL A 234 -10.01 17.45 0.66
CA VAL A 234 -10.01 17.52 2.13
C VAL A 234 -9.22 18.75 2.53
N LYS A 235 -9.94 19.78 2.96
CA LYS A 235 -9.35 21.06 3.38
C LYS A 235 -8.96 20.99 4.85
N LEU A 236 -7.66 21.15 5.13
CA LEU A 236 -7.10 21.17 6.46
C LEU A 236 -6.78 22.60 6.87
N THR A 237 -7.25 23.00 8.05
CA THR A 237 -6.92 24.28 8.69
C THR A 237 -6.37 24.05 10.09
N GLY A 238 -5.74 25.06 10.70
CA GLY A 238 -5.13 24.93 12.01
C GLY A 238 -3.89 24.04 12.01
N LYS A 239 -3.55 23.44 13.16
CA LYS A 239 -2.39 22.56 13.35
C LYS A 239 -2.66 21.47 14.38
N LEU A 240 -2.02 20.30 14.20
CA LEU A 240 -2.06 19.22 15.18
C LEU A 240 -1.35 19.64 16.48
N SER A 241 -1.88 19.20 17.61
CA SER A 241 -1.31 19.51 18.93
C SER A 241 -1.67 18.46 19.98
N GLY A 242 -0.89 18.40 21.05
CA GLY A 242 -1.17 17.52 22.18
C GLY A 242 -1.09 16.03 21.81
N TRP A 243 -2.16 15.31 22.12
CA TRP A 243 -2.28 13.88 21.84
C TRP A 243 -2.77 13.58 20.39
N THR A 244 -3.16 14.60 19.62
CA THR A 244 -3.56 14.39 18.23
C THR A 244 -2.37 14.12 17.32
N SER A 245 -2.59 13.32 16.32
CA SER A 245 -1.60 12.87 15.34
C SER A 245 -2.19 12.84 13.93
N PRO A 246 -1.37 12.67 12.89
CA PRO A 246 -1.86 12.44 11.54
C PRO A 246 -2.86 11.28 11.42
N LYS A 247 -2.71 10.25 12.26
CA LYS A 247 -3.66 9.13 12.32
C LYS A 247 -5.07 9.59 12.62
N ASP A 248 -5.24 10.54 13.54
CA ASP A 248 -6.57 11.04 13.92
C ASP A 248 -7.27 11.78 12.79
N VAL A 249 -6.52 12.41 11.90
CA VAL A 249 -7.07 13.03 10.67
C VAL A 249 -7.78 11.98 9.82
N ILE A 250 -7.11 10.89 9.49
CA ILE A 250 -7.70 9.86 8.62
C ILE A 250 -8.77 9.03 9.34
N LEU A 251 -8.66 8.83 10.66
CA LEU A 251 -9.72 8.19 11.44
C LEU A 251 -11.00 9.04 11.42
N LYS A 252 -10.87 10.35 11.51
CA LYS A 252 -11.98 11.30 11.36
C LYS A 252 -12.57 11.29 9.96
N VAL A 253 -11.73 11.33 8.93
CA VAL A 253 -12.15 11.23 7.52
C VAL A 253 -12.89 9.92 7.25
N ALA A 254 -12.40 8.81 7.80
CA ALA A 254 -13.06 7.51 7.67
C ALA A 254 -14.46 7.51 8.32
N GLY A 255 -14.62 8.17 9.46
CA GLY A 255 -15.93 8.37 10.08
C GLY A 255 -16.90 9.22 9.27
N ILE A 256 -16.38 10.18 8.47
CA ILE A 256 -17.20 11.05 7.62
C ILE A 256 -17.56 10.37 6.30
N LEU A 257 -16.57 9.85 5.57
CA LEU A 257 -16.75 9.28 4.23
C LEU A 257 -17.23 7.83 4.26
N THR A 258 -17.04 7.13 5.39
CA THR A 258 -17.27 5.70 5.53
C THR A 258 -16.37 4.86 4.60
N VAL A 259 -16.50 3.54 4.65
CA VAL A 259 -15.70 2.62 3.80
C VAL A 259 -16.01 2.70 2.30
N LYS A 260 -17.01 3.49 1.88
CA LYS A 260 -17.48 3.58 0.50
C LYS A 260 -17.39 4.99 -0.11
N GLY A 261 -17.25 6.03 0.71
CA GLY A 261 -17.37 7.42 0.26
C GLY A 261 -16.32 7.86 -0.75
N GLY A 262 -15.13 7.25 -0.71
CA GLY A 262 -14.04 7.52 -1.64
C GLY A 262 -14.07 6.71 -2.95
N THR A 263 -15.06 5.83 -3.14
CA THR A 263 -15.08 4.91 -4.28
C THR A 263 -15.07 5.66 -5.63
N GLY A 264 -14.09 5.33 -6.48
CA GLY A 264 -13.91 5.96 -7.79
C GLY A 264 -13.38 7.41 -7.73
N ALA A 265 -12.88 7.83 -6.58
CA ALA A 265 -12.30 9.17 -6.40
C ALA A 265 -10.84 9.10 -5.93
N ILE A 266 -10.10 10.16 -6.20
CA ILE A 266 -8.83 10.48 -5.55
C ILE A 266 -9.14 11.49 -4.43
N VAL A 267 -8.59 11.27 -3.25
CA VAL A 267 -8.69 12.21 -2.13
C VAL A 267 -7.47 13.13 -2.14
N GLU A 268 -7.68 14.40 -2.39
CA GLU A 268 -6.65 15.42 -2.43
C GLU A 268 -6.72 16.31 -1.20
N TYR A 269 -5.66 16.26 -0.39
CA TYR A 269 -5.56 17.09 0.81
C TYR A 269 -5.00 18.45 0.44
N HIS A 270 -5.56 19.52 0.99
CA HIS A 270 -5.14 20.89 0.72
C HIS A 270 -5.42 21.82 1.90
N GLY A 271 -5.02 23.08 1.78
CA GLY A 271 -5.23 24.09 2.81
C GLY A 271 -4.00 24.29 3.72
N PRO A 272 -4.02 25.33 4.56
CA PRO A 272 -2.84 25.75 5.33
C PRO A 272 -2.43 24.73 6.43
N GLY A 273 -3.35 23.89 6.88
CA GLY A 273 -3.06 22.85 7.87
C GLY A 273 -2.11 21.76 7.39
N VAL A 274 -1.95 21.58 6.07
CA VAL A 274 -1.05 20.60 5.46
C VAL A 274 0.39 20.81 5.93
N ASP A 275 0.86 22.03 6.04
CA ASP A 275 2.23 22.35 6.43
C ASP A 275 2.56 22.00 7.89
N SER A 276 1.55 21.71 8.72
CA SER A 276 1.73 21.26 10.09
C SER A 276 1.96 19.74 10.22
N ILE A 277 1.81 18.99 9.13
CA ILE A 277 1.88 17.53 9.13
C ILE A 277 3.22 17.10 8.53
N SER A 278 3.91 16.18 9.20
CA SER A 278 5.15 15.58 8.70
C SER A 278 4.94 14.80 7.41
N CYS A 279 6.01 14.58 6.63
CA CYS A 279 5.93 13.77 5.41
C CYS A 279 5.43 12.35 5.69
N THR A 280 5.94 11.71 6.75
CA THR A 280 5.50 10.38 7.19
C THR A 280 4.07 10.38 7.73
N GLY A 281 3.64 11.47 8.35
CA GLY A 281 2.24 11.70 8.76
C GLY A 281 1.29 11.83 7.57
N MET A 282 1.68 12.55 6.52
CA MET A 282 0.94 12.60 5.26
C MET A 282 0.85 11.21 4.62
N ALA A 283 1.92 10.41 4.68
CA ALA A 283 1.91 9.03 4.21
C ALA A 283 0.94 8.14 5.00
N THR A 284 0.87 8.30 6.33
CA THR A 284 -0.12 7.61 7.19
C THR A 284 -1.55 7.92 6.75
N ILE A 285 -1.85 9.18 6.48
CA ILE A 285 -3.19 9.61 6.03
C ILE A 285 -3.52 8.98 4.67
N CYS A 286 -2.60 9.04 3.71
CA CYS A 286 -2.78 8.44 2.38
C CYS A 286 -2.91 6.92 2.44
N ASN A 287 -2.12 6.25 3.29
CA ASN A 287 -2.17 4.80 3.49
C ASN A 287 -3.58 4.33 3.86
N MET A 288 -4.18 4.93 4.87
CA MET A 288 -5.52 4.57 5.33
C MET A 288 -6.63 5.08 4.41
N GLY A 289 -6.33 5.90 3.41
CA GLY A 289 -7.26 6.27 2.33
C GLY A 289 -7.79 5.06 1.56
N ALA A 290 -7.07 3.95 1.55
CA ALA A 290 -7.57 2.68 1.00
C ALA A 290 -8.83 2.18 1.72
N GLU A 291 -8.98 2.48 3.02
CA GLU A 291 -10.10 1.99 3.85
C GLU A 291 -11.41 2.78 3.65
N ILE A 292 -11.35 3.95 3.03
CA ILE A 292 -12.54 4.69 2.63
C ILE A 292 -12.95 4.40 1.17
N GLY A 293 -12.33 3.40 0.53
CA GLY A 293 -12.59 3.00 -0.84
C GLY A 293 -11.98 3.91 -1.90
N ALA A 294 -11.13 4.87 -1.53
CA ALA A 294 -10.49 5.79 -2.46
C ALA A 294 -9.57 5.05 -3.44
N THR A 295 -9.51 5.53 -4.68
CA THR A 295 -8.55 5.07 -5.69
C THR A 295 -7.13 5.30 -5.23
N THR A 296 -6.86 6.49 -4.70
CA THR A 296 -5.65 6.88 -3.99
C THR A 296 -5.89 8.18 -3.22
N SER A 297 -4.85 8.64 -2.51
CA SER A 297 -4.83 9.93 -1.81
C SER A 297 -3.52 10.64 -2.11
N VAL A 298 -3.51 11.97 -2.07
CA VAL A 298 -2.31 12.76 -2.38
C VAL A 298 -2.28 14.07 -1.59
N PHE A 299 -1.07 14.50 -1.25
CA PHE A 299 -0.75 15.83 -0.69
C PHE A 299 0.05 16.66 -1.68
N PRO A 300 -0.09 18.00 -1.69
CA PRO A 300 0.71 18.88 -2.52
C PRO A 300 2.16 18.94 -2.02
N TYR A 301 3.10 19.13 -2.97
CA TYR A 301 4.50 19.30 -2.65
C TYR A 301 4.73 20.48 -1.70
N ASN A 302 5.52 20.26 -0.67
CA ASN A 302 5.87 21.27 0.33
C ASN A 302 7.27 21.06 0.94
N HIS A 303 7.66 21.94 1.84
CA HIS A 303 8.96 21.90 2.52
C HIS A 303 9.20 20.63 3.33
N ARG A 304 8.14 19.99 3.88
CA ARG A 304 8.26 18.72 4.64
C ARG A 304 8.70 17.58 3.74
N MET A 305 8.13 17.49 2.55
CA MET A 305 8.51 16.50 1.54
C MET A 305 9.96 16.74 1.06
N LYS A 306 10.34 18.01 0.83
CA LYS A 306 11.70 18.39 0.50
C LYS A 306 12.70 17.89 1.55
N THR A 307 12.46 18.21 2.82
CA THR A 307 13.32 17.79 3.93
C THR A 307 13.42 16.27 4.02
N TYR A 308 12.32 15.54 3.83
CA TYR A 308 12.32 14.09 3.82
C TYR A 308 13.16 13.50 2.67
N LEU A 309 13.01 14.06 1.46
CA LEU A 309 13.83 13.67 0.30
C LEU A 309 15.32 13.91 0.56
N GLU A 310 15.69 15.06 1.10
CA GLU A 310 17.07 15.38 1.47
C GLU A 310 17.63 14.38 2.50
N LYS A 311 16.87 14.08 3.56
CA LYS A 311 17.24 13.13 4.62
C LYS A 311 17.31 11.67 4.16
N THR A 312 16.61 11.32 3.10
CA THR A 312 16.68 9.98 2.48
C THR A 312 17.65 9.92 1.29
N GLY A 313 18.54 10.91 1.15
CA GLY A 313 19.60 10.93 0.13
C GLY A 313 19.10 11.22 -1.29
N ARG A 314 17.95 11.90 -1.41
CA ARG A 314 17.29 12.26 -2.69
C ARG A 314 17.16 13.78 -2.87
N GLY A 315 18.16 14.52 -2.38
CA GLY A 315 18.20 15.98 -2.47
C GLY A 315 18.23 16.52 -3.89
N ASP A 316 18.74 15.76 -4.84
CA ASP A 316 18.72 16.06 -6.27
C ASP A 316 17.29 16.03 -6.85
N ILE A 317 16.47 15.09 -6.43
CA ILE A 317 15.03 15.04 -6.77
C ILE A 317 14.31 16.24 -6.14
N ALA A 318 14.61 16.56 -4.88
CA ALA A 318 14.02 17.71 -4.19
C ALA A 318 14.35 19.03 -4.91
N ALA A 319 15.61 19.24 -5.31
CA ALA A 319 16.03 20.41 -6.05
C ALA A 319 15.33 20.50 -7.43
N LEU A 320 15.17 19.37 -8.12
CA LEU A 320 14.44 19.35 -9.38
C LEU A 320 12.95 19.64 -9.20
N ALA A 321 12.33 19.12 -8.11
CA ALA A 321 10.93 19.40 -7.78
C ALA A 321 10.68 20.87 -7.47
N ASP A 322 11.63 21.58 -6.84
CA ASP A 322 11.55 23.02 -6.60
C ASP A 322 11.46 23.82 -7.92
N ASP A 323 12.16 23.38 -8.97
CA ASP A 323 12.09 23.99 -10.31
C ASP A 323 10.70 23.85 -10.96
N TYR A 324 9.91 22.87 -10.53
CA TYR A 324 8.57 22.55 -11.04
C TYR A 324 7.48 22.65 -9.97
N ALA A 325 7.70 23.44 -8.91
CA ALA A 325 6.78 23.49 -7.76
C ALA A 325 5.32 23.81 -8.16
N ASP A 326 5.09 24.72 -9.12
CA ASP A 326 3.76 25.06 -9.62
C ASP A 326 3.04 23.88 -10.30
N LEU A 327 3.78 22.91 -10.84
CA LEU A 327 3.24 21.68 -11.43
C LEU A 327 2.77 20.71 -10.33
N LEU A 328 3.38 20.77 -9.17
CA LEU A 328 3.28 19.80 -8.07
C LEU A 328 2.33 20.27 -6.94
N VAL A 329 1.53 21.31 -7.21
CA VAL A 329 0.47 21.83 -6.34
C VAL A 329 -0.81 22.06 -7.16
N PRO A 330 -2.01 22.13 -6.54
CA PRO A 330 -3.23 22.43 -7.29
C PRO A 330 -3.21 23.87 -7.87
N ASP A 331 -3.86 24.06 -9.01
CA ASP A 331 -4.03 25.42 -9.55
C ASP A 331 -4.97 26.25 -8.66
N PRO A 332 -4.71 27.55 -8.47
CA PRO A 332 -5.66 28.42 -7.78
C PRO A 332 -7.03 28.39 -8.47
N GLY A 333 -8.09 28.21 -7.67
CA GLY A 333 -9.47 28.15 -8.19
C GLY A 333 -9.85 26.84 -8.87
N CYS A 334 -9.08 25.77 -8.69
CA CYS A 334 -9.49 24.43 -9.13
C CYS A 334 -10.73 23.94 -8.37
N GLU A 335 -11.52 23.08 -9.02
CA GLU A 335 -12.76 22.57 -8.47
C GLU A 335 -12.64 21.10 -8.06
N TYR A 336 -13.24 20.78 -6.90
CA TYR A 336 -13.39 19.42 -6.37
C TYR A 336 -14.85 18.96 -6.56
N ASP A 337 -15.05 17.64 -6.76
CA ASP A 337 -16.40 17.06 -6.85
C ASP A 337 -17.15 17.12 -5.50
N SER A 338 -16.42 17.08 -4.40
CA SER A 338 -16.91 17.33 -3.04
C SER A 338 -15.77 17.78 -2.13
N ILE A 339 -16.12 18.48 -1.05
CA ILE A 339 -15.15 18.99 -0.08
C ILE A 339 -15.52 18.53 1.32
N VAL A 340 -14.51 18.07 2.07
CA VAL A 340 -14.55 17.81 3.51
C VAL A 340 -13.64 18.83 4.18
N GLU A 341 -14.11 19.52 5.21
CA GLU A 341 -13.28 20.47 5.98
C GLU A 341 -12.96 19.92 7.37
N ILE A 342 -11.71 20.00 7.78
CA ILE A 342 -11.24 19.59 9.12
C ILE A 342 -10.37 20.71 9.70
N ASN A 343 -10.80 21.22 10.86
CA ASN A 343 -9.99 22.10 11.67
C ASN A 343 -9.12 21.27 12.63
N LEU A 344 -7.81 21.27 12.42
CA LEU A 344 -6.86 20.49 13.22
C LEU A 344 -6.75 20.99 14.66
N ASP A 345 -7.01 22.28 14.92
CA ASP A 345 -7.02 22.82 16.28
C ASP A 345 -8.17 22.26 17.14
N GLU A 346 -9.25 21.82 16.51
CA GLU A 346 -10.44 21.23 17.16
C GLU A 346 -10.44 19.70 17.14
N LEU A 347 -9.55 19.09 16.38
CA LEU A 347 -9.46 17.63 16.27
C LEU A 347 -9.08 17.02 17.63
N LYS A 348 -9.73 15.93 17.98
CA LYS A 348 -9.44 15.16 19.19
C LYS A 348 -8.89 13.80 18.81
N PRO A 349 -8.13 13.14 19.71
CA PRO A 349 -7.72 11.75 19.49
C PRO A 349 -8.93 10.85 19.21
N HIS A 350 -8.81 9.97 18.22
CA HIS A 350 -9.85 9.04 17.79
C HIS A 350 -9.40 7.59 17.95
N ILE A 351 -10.39 6.74 18.13
CA ILE A 351 -10.25 5.29 18.07
C ILE A 351 -11.42 4.71 17.28
N ASN A 352 -11.15 3.98 16.23
CA ASN A 352 -12.16 3.45 15.32
C ASN A 352 -12.34 1.94 15.49
N GLY A 353 -13.57 1.49 15.47
CA GLY A 353 -13.94 0.08 15.61
C GLY A 353 -14.96 -0.18 16.72
N PRO A 354 -15.23 -1.46 16.98
CA PRO A 354 -14.59 -2.64 16.40
C PRO A 354 -15.19 -3.05 15.04
N PHE A 355 -14.56 -4.01 14.36
CA PHE A 355 -15.02 -4.72 13.16
C PHE A 355 -15.10 -3.91 11.86
N THR A 356 -14.94 -2.60 11.91
CA THR A 356 -14.89 -1.72 10.73
C THR A 356 -14.06 -0.47 11.03
N PRO A 357 -13.26 0.04 10.08
CA PRO A 357 -12.39 1.20 10.31
C PRO A 357 -13.13 2.54 10.28
N ASP A 358 -14.40 2.58 9.88
CA ASP A 358 -15.21 3.80 9.78
C ASP A 358 -16.13 4.04 11.00
N LEU A 359 -16.18 3.12 11.96
CA LEU A 359 -16.88 3.32 13.23
C LEU A 359 -16.02 4.18 14.16
N ALA A 360 -16.04 5.49 13.93
CA ALA A 360 -15.18 6.47 14.59
C ALA A 360 -15.74 6.89 15.96
N HIS A 361 -14.86 6.89 16.97
CA HIS A 361 -15.18 7.40 18.30
C HIS A 361 -14.09 8.38 18.75
N PRO A 362 -14.44 9.51 19.38
CA PRO A 362 -13.48 10.26 20.19
C PRO A 362 -12.95 9.35 21.31
N MET A 363 -11.66 9.49 21.64
CA MET A 363 -11.02 8.69 22.69
C MET A 363 -11.73 8.86 24.04
N ALA A 364 -12.27 10.05 24.30
CA ALA A 364 -13.02 10.34 25.53
C ALA A 364 -14.30 9.50 25.72
N ASP A 365 -14.88 8.98 24.63
CA ASP A 365 -16.18 8.31 24.66
C ASP A 365 -16.09 6.79 24.59
N ILE A 366 -14.89 6.24 24.29
CA ILE A 366 -14.77 4.81 23.96
C ILE A 366 -15.04 3.89 25.14
N GLY A 367 -14.64 4.24 26.36
CA GLY A 367 -14.88 3.44 27.57
C GLY A 367 -16.38 3.26 27.82
N ALA A 368 -17.13 4.36 27.83
CA ALA A 368 -18.58 4.34 28.01
C ALA A 368 -19.29 3.62 26.85
N THR A 369 -18.84 3.82 25.63
CA THR A 369 -19.38 3.16 24.43
C THR A 369 -19.15 1.65 24.48
N ALA A 370 -17.96 1.21 24.87
CA ALA A 370 -17.61 -0.20 25.01
C ALA A 370 -18.46 -0.88 26.11
N ALA A 371 -18.59 -0.23 27.27
CA ALA A 371 -19.43 -0.73 28.35
C ALA A 371 -20.90 -0.89 27.93
N LYS A 372 -21.46 0.11 27.24
CA LYS A 372 -22.85 0.09 26.72
C LYS A 372 -23.08 -1.03 25.71
N ASN A 373 -22.09 -1.33 24.87
CA ASN A 373 -22.20 -2.36 23.82
C ASN A 373 -21.72 -3.75 24.28
N GLY A 374 -21.27 -3.90 25.53
CA GLY A 374 -20.76 -5.17 26.05
C GLY A 374 -19.43 -5.61 25.35
N TRP A 375 -18.63 -4.65 24.89
CA TRP A 375 -17.29 -4.93 24.35
C TRP A 375 -16.31 -5.13 25.50
N PRO A 376 -15.36 -6.09 25.40
CA PRO A 376 -14.39 -6.29 26.48
C PRO A 376 -13.53 -5.05 26.68
N LEU A 377 -13.49 -4.51 27.89
CA LEU A 377 -12.68 -3.34 28.23
C LEU A 377 -11.19 -3.68 28.39
N GLU A 378 -10.89 -4.90 28.86
CA GLU A 378 -9.50 -5.35 29.03
C GLU A 378 -8.81 -5.42 27.66
N VAL A 379 -7.70 -4.67 27.49
CA VAL A 379 -6.85 -4.74 26.31
C VAL A 379 -5.88 -5.90 26.49
N LYS A 380 -6.02 -6.94 25.66
CA LYS A 380 -5.10 -8.10 25.68
C LYS A 380 -3.79 -7.82 24.98
N VAL A 381 -3.84 -7.13 23.81
CA VAL A 381 -2.64 -6.83 23.01
C VAL A 381 -2.73 -5.43 22.44
N GLY A 382 -1.66 -4.66 22.58
CA GLY A 382 -1.39 -3.45 21.83
C GLY A 382 -0.40 -3.74 20.70
N LEU A 383 -0.69 -3.27 19.49
CA LEU A 383 0.17 -3.50 18.32
C LEU A 383 0.44 -2.18 17.61
N ILE A 384 1.73 -1.77 17.55
CA ILE A 384 2.14 -0.57 16.81
C ILE A 384 3.00 -0.92 15.60
N GLY A 385 3.00 -0.05 14.61
CA GLY A 385 3.81 -0.19 13.40
C GLY A 385 3.01 -0.64 12.19
N SER A 386 3.50 -1.64 11.47
CA SER A 386 3.06 -2.04 10.13
C SER A 386 3.29 -0.91 9.11
N CYS A 387 2.63 -0.92 7.93
CA CYS A 387 2.87 0.10 6.92
C CYS A 387 2.33 1.49 7.28
N THR A 388 1.34 1.57 8.17
CA THR A 388 0.61 2.81 8.44
C THR A 388 1.33 3.72 9.43
N ASN A 389 1.78 3.16 10.56
CA ASN A 389 2.42 3.92 11.64
C ASN A 389 3.70 3.24 12.13
N SER A 390 4.71 3.22 11.28
CA SER A 390 6.00 2.58 11.55
C SER A 390 7.21 3.45 11.24
N SER A 391 6.98 4.76 11.05
CA SER A 391 8.02 5.74 10.80
C SER A 391 8.90 5.99 12.04
N TYR A 392 10.02 6.66 11.83
CA TYR A 392 10.88 7.12 12.92
C TYR A 392 10.11 7.97 13.93
N GLU A 393 9.27 8.90 13.45
CA GLU A 393 8.42 9.76 14.28
C GLU A 393 7.41 8.94 15.11
N ASP A 394 6.70 7.98 14.48
CA ASP A 394 5.73 7.12 15.17
C ASP A 394 6.38 6.34 16.33
N MET A 395 7.56 5.76 16.06
CA MET A 395 8.32 5.02 17.07
C MET A 395 8.84 5.94 18.17
N GLY A 396 9.28 7.14 17.83
CA GLY A 396 9.72 8.16 18.79
C GLY A 396 8.59 8.63 19.71
N ARG A 397 7.41 8.93 19.15
CA ARG A 397 6.22 9.33 19.93
C ARG A 397 5.77 8.21 20.86
N SER A 398 5.76 6.96 20.40
CA SER A 398 5.47 5.79 21.24
C SER A 398 6.53 5.61 22.34
N ALA A 399 7.81 5.76 22.03
CA ALA A 399 8.89 5.67 22.99
C ALA A 399 8.84 6.80 24.05
N SER A 400 8.38 8.00 23.68
CA SER A 400 8.15 9.12 24.61
C SER A 400 7.11 8.74 25.68
N VAL A 401 5.98 8.13 25.28
CA VAL A 401 4.95 7.65 26.21
C VAL A 401 5.48 6.50 27.07
N ALA A 402 6.16 5.52 26.45
CA ALA A 402 6.74 4.37 27.16
C ALA A 402 7.77 4.80 28.20
N LYS A 403 8.62 5.80 27.89
CA LYS A 403 9.62 6.32 28.82
C LYS A 403 8.99 6.94 30.07
N GLN A 404 7.91 7.70 29.91
CA GLN A 404 7.21 8.29 31.07
C GLN A 404 6.68 7.20 32.02
N ALA A 405 6.16 6.10 31.47
CA ALA A 405 5.71 4.96 32.28
C ALA A 405 6.89 4.27 32.99
N LEU A 406 7.99 4.04 32.28
CA LEU A 406 9.21 3.44 32.84
C LEU A 406 9.80 4.31 33.99
N ASP A 407 9.84 5.62 33.80
CA ASP A 407 10.35 6.57 34.81
C ASP A 407 9.48 6.54 36.11
N LYS A 408 8.26 6.04 36.03
CA LYS A 408 7.33 5.79 37.14
C LYS A 408 7.26 4.31 37.57
N GLY A 409 8.17 3.48 37.05
CA GLY A 409 8.30 2.07 37.41
C GLY A 409 7.19 1.16 36.82
N LEU A 410 6.50 1.61 35.76
CA LEU A 410 5.44 0.86 35.12
C LEU A 410 5.91 0.12 33.87
N LYS A 411 5.23 -0.95 33.55
CA LYS A 411 5.32 -1.71 32.28
C LYS A 411 3.91 -1.84 31.67
N CYS A 412 3.87 -2.26 30.42
CA CYS A 412 2.59 -2.58 29.76
C CYS A 412 1.87 -3.69 30.56
N LYS A 413 0.58 -3.49 30.79
CA LYS A 413 -0.31 -4.52 31.33
C LYS A 413 -0.81 -5.47 30.25
N ALA A 414 -0.99 -4.96 29.03
CA ALA A 414 -1.28 -5.75 27.85
C ALA A 414 0.03 -6.27 27.21
N ALA A 415 -0.03 -7.37 26.48
CA ALA A 415 1.05 -7.72 25.56
C ALA A 415 1.24 -6.59 24.55
N PHE A 416 2.50 -6.29 24.21
CA PHE A 416 2.81 -5.14 23.35
C PHE A 416 3.77 -5.55 22.25
N THR A 417 3.41 -5.29 20.99
CA THR A 417 4.23 -5.64 19.83
C THR A 417 4.54 -4.43 18.98
N ILE A 418 5.76 -4.41 18.43
CA ILE A 418 6.30 -3.29 17.65
C ILE A 418 6.77 -3.84 16.30
N THR A 419 6.25 -3.29 15.20
CA THR A 419 6.68 -3.65 13.84
C THR A 419 7.33 -2.45 13.18
N PRO A 420 8.68 -2.38 13.11
CA PRO A 420 9.38 -1.33 12.35
C PRO A 420 9.02 -1.41 10.86
N GLY A 421 9.00 -0.26 10.17
CA GLY A 421 8.57 -0.20 8.77
C GLY A 421 9.58 -0.76 7.78
N SER A 422 10.87 -0.59 8.08
CA SER A 422 11.97 -1.01 7.23
C SER A 422 13.21 -1.34 8.03
N GLU A 423 14.19 -1.94 7.38
CA GLU A 423 15.50 -2.17 8.00
C GLU A 423 16.19 -0.86 8.37
N GLN A 424 16.03 0.17 7.53
CA GLN A 424 16.52 1.52 7.82
C GLN A 424 15.87 2.09 9.10
N ILE A 425 14.56 1.98 9.26
CA ILE A 425 13.87 2.43 10.48
C ILE A 425 14.30 1.58 11.68
N ARG A 426 14.37 0.24 11.54
CA ARG A 426 14.79 -0.66 12.62
C ARG A 426 16.18 -0.31 13.15
N ALA A 427 17.15 -0.15 12.24
CA ALA A 427 18.53 0.19 12.61
C ALA A 427 18.62 1.58 13.25
N THR A 428 17.88 2.56 12.71
CA THR A 428 17.88 3.94 13.21
C THR A 428 17.28 4.03 14.62
N ILE A 429 16.12 3.39 14.87
CA ILE A 429 15.47 3.42 16.20
C ILE A 429 16.24 2.58 17.23
N GLU A 430 17.01 1.57 16.79
CA GLU A 430 17.93 0.84 17.67
C GLU A 430 19.13 1.71 18.09
N ARG A 431 19.80 2.36 17.11
CA ARG A 431 20.89 3.30 17.35
C ARG A 431 20.48 4.43 18.30
N ASP A 432 19.29 5.00 18.11
CA ASP A 432 18.81 6.17 18.86
C ASP A 432 18.10 5.77 20.18
N GLY A 433 18.05 4.47 20.50
CA GLY A 433 17.59 3.95 21.78
C GLY A 433 16.09 3.76 21.92
N TYR A 434 15.28 4.06 20.90
CA TYR A 434 13.82 3.88 20.96
C TYR A 434 13.43 2.40 21.10
N SER A 435 14.11 1.50 20.37
CA SER A 435 13.90 0.05 20.49
C SER A 435 14.12 -0.44 21.92
N LYS A 436 15.14 0.09 22.61
CA LYS A 436 15.40 -0.27 24.01
C LYS A 436 14.27 0.18 24.93
N ILE A 437 13.82 1.43 24.82
CA ILE A 437 12.72 1.98 25.64
C ILE A 437 11.45 1.17 25.44
N LEU A 438 11.08 0.89 24.17
CA LEU A 438 9.90 0.10 23.84
C LEU A 438 10.01 -1.36 24.32
N GLY A 439 11.21 -1.93 24.29
CA GLY A 439 11.49 -3.27 24.86
C GLY A 439 11.41 -3.29 26.38
N ASP A 440 12.00 -2.30 27.06
CA ASP A 440 12.03 -2.20 28.54
C ASP A 440 10.61 -2.06 29.13
N VAL A 441 9.69 -1.40 28.43
CA VAL A 441 8.27 -1.29 28.86
C VAL A 441 7.49 -2.61 28.67
N GLY A 442 8.08 -3.61 28.03
CA GLY A 442 7.49 -4.94 27.79
C GLY A 442 7.15 -5.23 26.34
N GLY A 443 7.63 -4.42 25.39
CA GLY A 443 7.37 -4.58 23.97
C GLY A 443 8.21 -5.67 23.31
N MET A 444 7.62 -6.40 22.39
CA MET A 444 8.30 -7.38 21.52
C MET A 444 8.45 -6.79 20.12
N VAL A 445 9.68 -6.66 19.64
CA VAL A 445 9.96 -6.21 18.26
C VAL A 445 9.78 -7.38 17.30
N LEU A 446 8.88 -7.22 16.34
CA LEU A 446 8.60 -8.16 15.27
C LEU A 446 9.51 -7.93 14.06
N ALA A 447 9.45 -8.83 13.07
CA ALA A 447 10.12 -8.63 11.79
C ALA A 447 9.51 -7.43 11.02
N ASN A 448 10.33 -6.79 10.20
CA ASN A 448 9.92 -5.68 9.31
C ASN A 448 9.01 -6.22 8.19
N ALA A 449 7.76 -6.50 8.50
CA ALA A 449 6.81 -7.19 7.64
C ALA A 449 5.38 -6.79 7.96
N CYS A 450 4.43 -7.13 7.09
CA CYS A 450 3.02 -6.86 7.34
C CYS A 450 2.46 -7.67 8.52
N GLY A 451 2.90 -8.90 8.73
CA GLY A 451 2.61 -9.71 9.91
C GLY A 451 1.15 -9.69 10.36
N PRO A 452 0.86 -9.33 11.63
CA PRO A 452 -0.50 -9.34 12.18
C PRO A 452 -1.50 -8.46 11.41
N CYS A 453 -1.04 -7.42 10.71
CA CYS A 453 -1.93 -6.55 9.92
C CYS A 453 -2.67 -7.29 8.81
N ILE A 454 -2.06 -8.35 8.26
CA ILE A 454 -2.66 -9.18 7.19
C ILE A 454 -3.06 -10.58 7.67
N GLY A 455 -3.08 -10.82 8.97
CA GLY A 455 -3.42 -12.13 9.54
C GLY A 455 -2.28 -13.15 9.51
N GLN A 456 -1.04 -12.73 9.23
CA GLN A 456 0.17 -13.53 9.42
C GLN A 456 0.62 -13.43 10.88
N TRP A 457 -0.16 -14.03 11.78
CA TRP A 457 0.05 -14.00 13.22
C TRP A 457 -0.39 -15.32 13.87
N ASP A 458 0.56 -16.04 14.44
CA ASP A 458 0.30 -17.23 15.25
C ASP A 458 0.04 -16.81 16.71
N ARG A 459 -1.16 -16.28 16.94
CA ARG A 459 -1.63 -15.82 18.26
C ARG A 459 -2.12 -17.00 19.08
N ARG A 460 -1.59 -17.17 20.31
CA ARG A 460 -1.88 -18.34 21.18
C ARG A 460 -2.47 -18.02 22.54
N ASP A 461 -2.63 -16.73 22.89
CA ASP A 461 -3.12 -16.28 24.18
C ASP A 461 -4.65 -16.36 24.34
N VAL A 462 -5.39 -16.54 23.24
CA VAL A 462 -6.85 -16.67 23.19
C VAL A 462 -7.29 -17.85 22.35
N LYS A 463 -8.43 -18.43 22.69
CA LYS A 463 -9.06 -19.50 21.90
C LYS A 463 -9.95 -18.91 20.81
N LYS A 464 -10.13 -19.63 19.71
CA LYS A 464 -11.08 -19.24 18.65
C LYS A 464 -12.50 -19.15 19.22
N GLY A 465 -13.17 -18.02 19.02
CA GLY A 465 -14.50 -17.71 19.57
C GLY A 465 -14.46 -17.03 20.95
N GLU A 466 -13.30 -16.91 21.58
CA GLU A 466 -13.13 -16.17 22.83
C GLU A 466 -13.14 -14.66 22.58
N LYS A 467 -14.07 -13.95 23.24
CA LYS A 467 -14.17 -12.50 23.18
C LYS A 467 -12.95 -11.85 23.84
N ASN A 468 -12.31 -10.97 23.13
CA ASN A 468 -11.18 -10.20 23.63
C ASN A 468 -11.05 -8.88 22.85
N THR A 469 -10.23 -7.95 23.37
CA THR A 469 -9.94 -6.68 22.71
C THR A 469 -8.46 -6.57 22.40
N ILE A 470 -8.17 -6.14 21.17
CA ILE A 470 -6.85 -5.67 20.74
C ILE A 470 -6.94 -4.23 20.23
N VAL A 471 -5.89 -3.44 20.45
CA VAL A 471 -5.78 -2.10 19.91
C VAL A 471 -4.55 -2.02 19.00
N THR A 472 -4.72 -1.43 17.81
CA THR A 472 -3.66 -1.43 16.80
C THR A 472 -3.46 -0.05 16.20
N SER A 473 -2.26 0.27 15.74
CA SER A 473 -2.02 1.44 14.89
C SER A 473 -2.07 1.08 13.39
N TYR A 474 -2.58 -0.09 13.07
CA TYR A 474 -2.71 -0.59 11.70
C TYR A 474 -3.79 0.18 10.92
N ASN A 475 -4.21 -0.36 9.80
CA ASN A 475 -5.19 0.28 8.92
C ASN A 475 -6.55 -0.42 8.90
N ARG A 476 -6.62 -1.72 9.17
CA ARG A 476 -7.82 -2.56 9.08
C ARG A 476 -8.11 -3.30 10.36
N ASN A 477 -9.40 -3.39 10.68
CA ASN A 477 -9.91 -4.10 11.86
C ASN A 477 -11.17 -4.91 11.55
N PHE A 478 -11.34 -5.38 10.32
CA PHE A 478 -12.46 -6.24 9.94
C PHE A 478 -12.46 -7.53 10.76
N THR A 479 -13.64 -8.15 10.86
CA THR A 479 -13.82 -9.41 11.58
C THR A 479 -12.79 -10.46 11.21
N ALA A 480 -12.13 -11.05 12.20
CA ALA A 480 -11.11 -12.09 12.05
C ALA A 480 -9.84 -11.66 11.26
N ARG A 481 -9.65 -10.38 11.01
CA ARG A 481 -8.55 -9.88 10.13
C ARG A 481 -7.16 -10.17 10.66
N ASN A 482 -6.94 -9.96 11.97
CA ASN A 482 -5.59 -10.00 12.54
C ASN A 482 -5.16 -11.40 13.01
N ASP A 483 -6.06 -12.13 13.68
CA ASP A 483 -5.76 -13.38 14.39
C ASP A 483 -6.70 -14.54 14.00
N ALA A 484 -7.47 -14.38 12.94
CA ALA A 484 -8.47 -15.34 12.47
C ALA A 484 -9.56 -15.70 13.53
N ASN A 485 -9.68 -14.92 14.61
CA ASN A 485 -10.73 -15.08 15.62
C ASN A 485 -11.87 -14.07 15.38
N PRO A 486 -13.09 -14.52 15.00
CA PRO A 486 -14.20 -13.61 14.72
C PRO A 486 -14.74 -12.88 15.97
N ALA A 487 -14.37 -13.32 17.16
CA ALA A 487 -14.76 -12.71 18.43
C ALA A 487 -13.74 -11.66 18.94
N THR A 488 -12.65 -11.44 18.24
CA THR A 488 -11.67 -10.40 18.57
C THR A 488 -12.21 -9.02 18.19
N HIS A 489 -12.38 -8.15 19.18
CA HIS A 489 -12.75 -6.75 19.01
C HIS A 489 -11.46 -5.95 18.72
N ALA A 490 -11.16 -5.74 17.45
CA ALA A 490 -10.00 -4.98 17.03
C ALA A 490 -10.36 -3.50 16.84
N PHE A 491 -9.55 -2.62 17.45
CA PHE A 491 -9.68 -1.18 17.33
C PHE A 491 -8.44 -0.59 16.65
N VAL A 492 -8.62 0.56 16.02
CA VAL A 492 -7.54 1.28 15.31
C VAL A 492 -7.42 2.68 15.92
N ALA A 493 -6.20 3.02 16.36
CA ALA A 493 -5.86 4.33 16.91
C ALA A 493 -4.43 4.74 16.51
N SER A 494 -3.98 5.89 16.95
CA SER A 494 -2.58 6.31 16.76
C SER A 494 -1.61 5.46 17.61
N PRO A 495 -0.34 5.32 17.21
CA PRO A 495 0.61 4.46 17.92
C PRO A 495 0.85 4.91 19.37
N GLU A 496 0.85 6.19 19.68
CA GLU A 496 0.97 6.72 21.03
C GLU A 496 -0.26 6.41 21.90
N ILE A 497 -1.47 6.46 21.34
CA ILE A 497 -2.72 6.04 22.02
C ILE A 497 -2.68 4.53 22.28
N VAL A 498 -2.29 3.73 21.27
CA VAL A 498 -2.12 2.28 21.46
C VAL A 498 -1.12 1.98 22.59
N THR A 499 -0.01 2.70 22.65
CA THR A 499 1.00 2.55 23.70
C THR A 499 0.44 2.90 25.08
N ALA A 500 -0.29 4.01 25.20
CA ALA A 500 -0.94 4.42 26.44
C ALA A 500 -1.98 3.39 26.92
N LEU A 501 -2.81 2.87 26.00
CA LEU A 501 -3.81 1.83 26.30
C LEU A 501 -3.15 0.49 26.68
N ALA A 502 -2.02 0.12 26.07
CA ALA A 502 -1.26 -1.07 26.45
C ALA A 502 -0.67 -0.95 27.86
N ILE A 503 -0.19 0.23 28.26
CA ILE A 503 0.30 0.51 29.63
C ILE A 503 -0.87 0.46 30.62
N ALA A 504 -2.01 1.10 30.30
CA ALA A 504 -3.19 1.12 31.17
C ALA A 504 -3.89 -0.26 31.27
N GLY A 505 -3.84 -1.07 30.18
CA GLY A 505 -4.47 -2.40 30.09
C GLY A 505 -5.99 -2.36 29.89
N THR A 506 -6.57 -1.22 29.56
CA THR A 506 -8.02 -1.05 29.40
C THR A 506 -8.38 0.00 28.34
N LEU A 507 -9.51 -0.20 27.64
CA LEU A 507 -10.10 0.81 26.76
C LEU A 507 -10.67 2.00 27.55
N ASP A 508 -11.03 1.82 28.80
CA ASP A 508 -11.56 2.85 29.68
C ASP A 508 -10.41 3.67 30.30
N PHE A 509 -9.57 4.21 29.45
CA PHE A 509 -8.45 5.09 29.83
C PHE A 509 -8.25 6.16 28.76
N ASN A 510 -8.45 7.43 29.14
CA ASN A 510 -8.19 8.56 28.28
C ASN A 510 -6.90 9.29 28.76
N PRO A 511 -5.79 9.22 28.03
CA PRO A 511 -4.53 9.85 28.44
C PRO A 511 -4.61 11.38 28.55
N GLU A 512 -5.62 12.03 27.95
CA GLU A 512 -5.81 13.47 28.07
C GLU A 512 -6.27 13.91 29.46
N VAL A 513 -6.94 13.03 30.24
CA VAL A 513 -7.57 13.42 31.51
C VAL A 513 -7.29 12.46 32.65
N ASP A 514 -7.04 11.17 32.40
CA ASP A 514 -6.93 10.14 33.41
C ASP A 514 -5.53 10.03 34.01
N TYR A 515 -5.46 9.44 35.18
CA TYR A 515 -4.25 9.23 35.94
C TYR A 515 -3.87 7.75 35.98
N LEU A 516 -2.59 7.46 35.84
CA LEU A 516 -2.00 6.18 36.18
C LEU A 516 -1.47 6.19 37.61
N THR A 517 -1.29 5.02 38.22
CA THR A 517 -0.68 4.86 39.52
C THR A 517 0.73 4.31 39.34
N ALA A 518 1.74 5.07 39.70
CA ALA A 518 3.15 4.69 39.69
C ALA A 518 3.44 3.52 40.64
N ALA A 519 4.60 2.88 40.50
CA ALA A 519 5.02 1.76 41.34
C ALA A 519 5.10 2.13 42.83
N ASN A 520 5.35 3.41 43.15
CA ASN A 520 5.40 3.95 44.53
C ASN A 520 4.01 4.36 45.07
N GLY A 521 2.94 4.16 44.31
CA GLY A 521 1.56 4.52 44.67
C GLY A 521 1.14 5.96 44.34
N GLU A 522 2.03 6.79 43.79
CA GLU A 522 1.73 8.15 43.37
C GLU A 522 0.87 8.15 42.10
N LYS A 523 -0.15 9.00 42.06
CA LYS A 523 -0.94 9.22 40.82
C LYS A 523 -0.22 10.23 39.95
N PHE A 524 -0.07 9.90 38.69
CA PHE A 524 0.51 10.79 37.68
C PHE A 524 -0.29 10.72 36.37
N LYS A 525 -0.19 11.77 35.56
CA LYS A 525 -0.80 11.87 34.24
C LYS A 525 0.30 11.76 33.19
N LEU A 526 0.02 11.07 32.10
CA LEU A 526 0.90 11.07 30.94
C LEU A 526 0.85 12.43 30.23
N GLU A 527 2.01 12.97 29.93
CA GLU A 527 2.12 14.16 29.10
C GLU A 527 2.00 13.81 27.61
N PRO A 528 1.53 14.73 26.77
CA PRO A 528 1.49 14.52 25.33
C PRO A 528 2.83 14.06 24.76
N PRO A 529 2.85 13.10 23.82
CA PRO A 529 4.08 12.58 23.26
C PRO A 529 4.84 13.64 22.45
N SER A 530 6.16 13.64 22.54
CA SER A 530 7.03 14.45 21.68
C SER A 530 8.11 13.58 21.06
N ALA A 531 8.39 13.81 19.78
CA ALA A 531 9.46 13.15 19.06
C ALA A 531 9.99 14.06 17.94
N ASP A 532 11.22 13.80 17.52
CA ASP A 532 11.73 14.39 16.30
C ASP A 532 11.03 13.75 15.08
N GLU A 533 10.67 14.54 14.08
CA GLU A 533 10.08 14.06 12.83
C GLU A 533 11.06 13.15 12.07
N LEU A 534 12.32 13.53 12.04
CA LEU A 534 13.41 12.85 11.37
C LEU A 534 14.61 12.71 12.32
N PRO A 535 15.45 11.68 12.14
CA PRO A 535 16.61 11.51 13.03
C PRO A 535 17.57 12.70 12.92
N LYS A 536 18.10 13.15 14.07
CA LYS A 536 19.10 14.24 14.14
C LYS A 536 20.36 13.87 13.37
N LEU A 537 20.85 12.66 13.59
CA LEU A 537 21.80 12.01 12.71
C LEU A 537 21.03 11.49 11.49
N ASP A 538 21.70 11.30 10.37
CA ASP A 538 21.04 10.70 9.19
C ASP A 538 20.51 9.30 9.50
N PHE A 539 19.64 8.78 8.67
CA PHE A 539 19.16 7.41 8.82
C PHE A 539 20.31 6.41 8.78
N ASP A 540 20.25 5.40 9.63
CA ASP A 540 21.12 4.23 9.55
C ASP A 540 20.54 3.28 8.49
N PRO A 541 21.26 2.97 7.41
CA PRO A 541 20.75 2.12 6.36
C PRO A 541 20.52 0.66 6.79
N GLY A 542 21.09 0.24 7.92
CA GLY A 542 21.04 -1.14 8.38
C GLY A 542 21.78 -2.10 7.43
N GLN A 543 21.24 -3.31 7.27
CA GLN A 543 21.79 -4.34 6.43
C GLN A 543 21.43 -4.11 4.95
N ASP A 544 22.37 -4.41 4.04
CA ASP A 544 22.09 -4.44 2.60
C ASP A 544 21.23 -5.66 2.26
N THR A 545 19.98 -5.39 1.98
CA THR A 545 18.96 -6.39 1.68
C THR A 545 18.43 -6.31 0.24
N TYR A 546 19.03 -5.46 -0.61
CA TYR A 546 18.61 -5.29 -1.99
C TYR A 546 19.46 -6.15 -2.94
N GLN A 547 18.82 -6.81 -3.89
CA GLN A 547 19.45 -7.49 -5.01
C GLN A 547 19.19 -6.72 -6.29
N HIS A 548 20.25 -6.17 -6.87
CA HIS A 548 20.20 -5.52 -8.18
C HIS A 548 19.95 -6.53 -9.31
N PRO A 549 19.17 -6.18 -10.34
CA PRO A 549 19.21 -6.91 -11.59
C PRO A 549 20.64 -6.85 -12.18
N PRO A 550 21.10 -7.90 -12.89
CA PRO A 550 22.43 -7.88 -13.52
C PRO A 550 22.56 -6.74 -14.53
N ALA A 551 23.66 -6.00 -14.46
CA ALA A 551 23.94 -4.87 -15.37
C ALA A 551 24.00 -5.29 -16.86
N GLU A 552 24.44 -6.53 -17.13
CA GLU A 552 24.55 -7.09 -18.50
C GLU A 552 23.22 -7.69 -19.00
N GLY A 553 22.14 -7.57 -18.22
CA GLY A 553 20.85 -8.20 -18.49
C GLY A 553 20.78 -9.67 -18.11
N GLY A 554 19.57 -10.18 -17.94
CA GLY A 554 19.29 -11.51 -17.41
C GLY A 554 19.02 -12.62 -18.45
N SER A 555 19.22 -12.37 -19.76
CA SER A 555 18.79 -13.28 -20.83
C SER A 555 19.30 -14.72 -20.71
N LYS A 556 20.49 -14.91 -20.14
CA LYS A 556 21.11 -16.23 -19.95
C LYS A 556 20.71 -16.91 -18.64
N LEU A 557 20.03 -16.20 -17.74
CA LEU A 557 19.61 -16.74 -16.46
C LEU A 557 18.39 -17.66 -16.61
N ARG A 558 18.32 -18.67 -15.75
CA ARG A 558 17.14 -19.52 -15.63
C ARG A 558 16.30 -19.07 -14.45
N VAL A 559 15.00 -19.17 -14.60
CA VAL A 559 14.07 -19.02 -13.48
C VAL A 559 13.96 -20.35 -12.74
N ASP A 560 14.01 -20.29 -11.41
CA ASP A 560 14.01 -21.48 -10.56
C ASP A 560 12.57 -21.90 -10.25
N VAL A 561 12.02 -22.81 -11.04
CA VAL A 561 10.72 -23.46 -10.82
C VAL A 561 10.90 -24.97 -11.00
N SER A 562 10.71 -25.71 -9.92
CA SER A 562 10.74 -27.18 -9.97
C SER A 562 9.46 -27.70 -10.68
N PRO A 563 9.59 -28.64 -11.62
CA PRO A 563 8.42 -29.24 -12.29
C PRO A 563 7.56 -30.09 -11.33
N THR A 564 8.08 -30.46 -10.17
CA THR A 564 7.36 -31.22 -9.13
C THR A 564 6.91 -30.34 -7.96
N SER A 565 7.04 -29.03 -8.08
CA SER A 565 6.60 -28.10 -7.03
C SER A 565 5.09 -28.20 -6.80
N THR A 566 4.70 -28.12 -5.53
CA THR A 566 3.29 -27.95 -5.14
C THR A 566 2.93 -26.49 -4.87
N ARG A 567 3.93 -25.59 -4.89
CA ARG A 567 3.79 -24.17 -4.57
C ARG A 567 3.90 -23.25 -5.80
N LEU A 568 4.64 -23.69 -6.83
CA LEU A 568 4.91 -22.90 -8.04
C LEU A 568 4.56 -23.73 -9.28
N GLN A 569 3.97 -23.08 -10.28
CA GLN A 569 3.59 -23.71 -11.54
C GLN A 569 3.80 -22.71 -12.68
N LEU A 570 4.59 -23.09 -13.70
CA LEU A 570 4.64 -22.29 -14.93
C LEU A 570 3.27 -22.29 -15.58
N LEU A 571 2.83 -21.13 -16.00
CA LEU A 571 1.50 -20.95 -16.62
C LEU A 571 1.56 -21.27 -18.11
N GLU A 572 0.51 -21.94 -18.59
CA GLU A 572 0.18 -22.00 -20.01
C GLU A 572 -0.81 -20.87 -20.32
N PRO A 573 -0.62 -20.12 -21.42
CA PRO A 573 -1.56 -19.07 -21.82
C PRO A 573 -2.97 -19.65 -22.02
N PHE A 574 -3.98 -18.91 -21.56
CA PHE A 574 -5.36 -19.27 -21.87
C PHE A 574 -5.65 -19.09 -23.36
N ASP A 575 -6.53 -19.94 -23.89
CA ASP A 575 -7.01 -19.81 -25.26
C ASP A 575 -7.67 -18.45 -25.50
N LYS A 576 -7.38 -17.87 -26.65
CA LYS A 576 -8.07 -16.66 -27.10
C LYS A 576 -9.56 -16.95 -27.32
N TRP A 577 -10.38 -15.93 -27.05
CA TRP A 577 -11.77 -15.98 -27.46
C TRP A 577 -11.86 -16.02 -28.97
N ALA A 578 -12.62 -16.99 -29.49
CA ALA A 578 -12.76 -17.24 -30.92
C ALA A 578 -13.71 -16.25 -31.63
N GLY A 579 -14.32 -15.30 -30.91
CA GLY A 579 -15.21 -14.27 -31.45
C GLY A 579 -16.68 -14.73 -31.63
N GLY A 580 -17.00 -15.97 -31.28
CA GLY A 580 -18.39 -16.49 -31.34
C GLY A 580 -19.15 -16.30 -30.01
N ASP A 581 -20.47 -16.51 -30.04
CA ASP A 581 -21.28 -16.50 -28.83
C ASP A 581 -20.86 -17.64 -27.87
N LEU A 582 -21.08 -17.42 -26.59
CA LEU A 582 -20.86 -18.43 -25.54
C LEU A 582 -22.18 -19.18 -25.34
N GLU A 583 -22.28 -20.39 -25.88
CA GLU A 583 -23.46 -21.22 -25.81
C GLU A 583 -23.38 -22.30 -24.73
N ASP A 584 -24.52 -22.81 -24.28
CA ASP A 584 -24.66 -23.94 -23.35
C ASP A 584 -23.90 -23.83 -22.03
N LEU A 585 -23.71 -22.59 -21.49
CA LEU A 585 -23.07 -22.38 -20.20
C LEU A 585 -23.95 -22.87 -19.06
N GLN A 586 -23.37 -23.73 -18.21
CA GLN A 586 -24.03 -24.14 -16.97
C GLN A 586 -23.90 -23.04 -15.89
N VAL A 587 -24.97 -22.76 -15.14
CA VAL A 587 -24.86 -21.92 -13.94
C VAL A 587 -24.19 -22.73 -12.84
N LEU A 588 -22.94 -22.39 -12.51
CA LEU A 588 -22.20 -23.06 -11.44
C LEU A 588 -22.80 -22.71 -10.07
N ILE A 589 -22.97 -21.41 -9.80
CA ILE A 589 -23.53 -20.88 -8.56
C ILE A 589 -24.21 -19.54 -8.78
N LYS A 590 -25.29 -19.29 -8.07
CA LYS A 590 -25.88 -17.97 -7.85
C LYS A 590 -25.54 -17.52 -6.44
N VAL A 591 -24.65 -16.54 -6.31
CA VAL A 591 -24.18 -16.06 -5.02
C VAL A 591 -25.19 -15.14 -4.36
N LYS A 592 -25.44 -15.35 -3.08
CA LYS A 592 -26.34 -14.54 -2.26
C LYS A 592 -25.56 -13.42 -1.56
N GLY A 593 -25.88 -12.17 -1.88
CA GLY A 593 -25.34 -10.99 -1.21
C GLY A 593 -23.83 -10.80 -1.44
N LYS A 594 -23.14 -10.33 -0.41
CA LYS A 594 -21.73 -9.95 -0.48
C LYS A 594 -20.81 -11.12 -0.85
N CYS A 595 -20.02 -10.93 -1.90
CA CYS A 595 -18.99 -11.88 -2.34
C CYS A 595 -17.66 -11.15 -2.48
N THR A 596 -16.83 -11.26 -1.46
CA THR A 596 -15.49 -10.63 -1.41
C THR A 596 -14.45 -11.48 -2.13
N THR A 597 -13.26 -10.92 -2.39
CA THR A 597 -12.15 -11.72 -2.89
C THR A 597 -11.73 -12.84 -1.91
N ASP A 598 -12.00 -12.70 -0.61
CA ASP A 598 -11.80 -13.78 0.37
C ASP A 598 -12.81 -14.93 0.21
N HIS A 599 -14.02 -14.65 -0.28
CA HIS A 599 -14.99 -15.69 -0.61
C HIS A 599 -14.66 -16.41 -1.92
N ILE A 600 -14.05 -15.70 -2.88
CA ILE A 600 -13.69 -16.25 -4.21
C ILE A 600 -12.37 -16.99 -4.18
N SER A 601 -11.35 -16.40 -3.60
CA SER A 601 -10.00 -16.97 -3.44
C SER A 601 -9.48 -16.65 -2.05
N ALA A 602 -9.74 -17.56 -1.10
CA ALA A 602 -9.43 -17.37 0.31
C ALA A 602 -7.93 -17.17 0.57
N ALA A 603 -7.62 -16.39 1.62
CA ALA A 603 -6.26 -16.21 2.16
C ALA A 603 -5.94 -17.25 3.24
N GLY A 604 -5.10 -16.91 4.20
CA GLY A 604 -4.68 -17.80 5.28
C GLY A 604 -3.86 -18.98 4.77
N PRO A 605 -4.22 -20.24 5.08
CA PRO A 605 -3.45 -21.42 4.68
C PRO A 605 -3.24 -21.57 3.16
N TRP A 606 -4.09 -20.93 2.36
CA TRP A 606 -4.01 -20.98 0.90
C TRP A 606 -2.89 -20.10 0.33
N LEU A 607 -2.35 -19.15 1.10
CA LEU A 607 -1.26 -18.29 0.66
C LEU A 607 -0.03 -19.06 0.15
N LYS A 608 0.21 -20.26 0.68
CA LYS A 608 1.30 -21.13 0.22
C LYS A 608 1.17 -21.59 -1.24
N PHE A 609 -0.03 -21.53 -1.82
CA PHE A 609 -0.30 -21.97 -3.20
C PHE A 609 -0.42 -20.82 -4.20
N ARG A 610 -0.10 -19.61 -3.79
CA ARG A 610 -0.24 -18.40 -4.62
C ARG A 610 0.53 -18.45 -5.95
N GLY A 611 1.58 -19.23 -6.04
CA GLY A 611 2.33 -19.43 -7.27
C GLY A 611 1.88 -20.68 -8.07
N HIS A 612 0.86 -21.42 -7.62
CA HIS A 612 0.41 -22.67 -8.26
C HIS A 612 -1.08 -22.62 -8.57
N LEU A 613 -1.42 -22.23 -9.82
CA LEU A 613 -2.80 -21.95 -10.21
C LEU A 613 -3.74 -23.14 -9.99
N ASP A 614 -3.31 -24.35 -10.33
CA ASP A 614 -4.16 -25.53 -10.15
C ASP A 614 -4.46 -25.84 -8.68
N ASN A 615 -3.43 -25.78 -7.81
CA ASN A 615 -3.59 -26.08 -6.39
C ASN A 615 -4.42 -25.00 -5.66
N ILE A 616 -4.20 -23.72 -5.96
CA ILE A 616 -4.98 -22.66 -5.32
C ILE A 616 -6.44 -22.68 -5.76
N SER A 617 -6.73 -23.15 -6.99
CA SER A 617 -8.10 -23.27 -7.51
C SER A 617 -8.99 -24.22 -6.71
N ASN A 618 -8.42 -25.01 -5.78
CA ASN A 618 -9.21 -25.80 -4.83
C ASN A 618 -9.90 -24.94 -3.75
N ASN A 619 -9.60 -23.65 -3.67
CA ASN A 619 -10.33 -22.71 -2.79
C ASN A 619 -11.33 -21.82 -3.54
N MET A 620 -11.54 -22.05 -4.84
CA MET A 620 -12.42 -21.21 -5.64
C MET A 620 -13.84 -21.22 -5.10
N LEU A 621 -14.35 -20.03 -4.71
CA LEU A 621 -15.72 -19.79 -4.24
C LEU A 621 -16.12 -20.60 -3.00
N ILE A 622 -15.20 -21.15 -2.22
CA ILE A 622 -15.51 -21.92 -1.00
C ILE A 622 -16.16 -21.07 0.11
N GLY A 623 -16.03 -19.75 0.05
CA GLY A 623 -16.69 -18.83 0.98
C GLY A 623 -18.02 -18.24 0.46
N ALA A 624 -18.39 -18.53 -0.77
CA ALA A 624 -19.62 -18.02 -1.36
C ALA A 624 -20.86 -18.72 -0.85
N VAL A 625 -21.91 -17.93 -0.56
CA VAL A 625 -23.21 -18.45 -0.13
C VAL A 625 -24.08 -18.69 -1.36
N ASN A 626 -24.59 -19.90 -1.52
CA ASN A 626 -25.49 -20.24 -2.62
C ASN A 626 -26.93 -19.79 -2.29
N ILE A 627 -27.52 -18.98 -3.16
CA ILE A 627 -28.90 -18.47 -2.99
C ILE A 627 -29.97 -19.58 -2.98
N GLU A 628 -29.68 -20.73 -3.61
CA GLU A 628 -30.68 -21.81 -3.75
C GLU A 628 -30.92 -22.59 -2.44
N ASN A 629 -29.89 -22.63 -1.55
CA ASN A 629 -29.96 -23.47 -0.35
C ASN A 629 -29.34 -22.84 0.89
N ASP A 630 -28.93 -21.57 0.79
CA ASP A 630 -28.21 -20.83 1.86
C ASP A 630 -26.91 -21.53 2.33
N GLY A 631 -26.43 -22.52 1.60
CA GLY A 631 -25.21 -23.27 1.92
C GLY A 631 -23.95 -22.56 1.44
N VAL A 632 -22.89 -22.65 2.27
CA VAL A 632 -21.55 -22.24 1.89
C VAL A 632 -20.81 -23.41 1.29
N ASN A 633 -20.13 -23.20 0.18
CA ASN A 633 -19.40 -24.25 -0.55
C ASN A 633 -20.28 -25.49 -0.86
N LYS A 634 -21.54 -25.28 -1.21
CA LYS A 634 -22.50 -26.36 -1.46
C LYS A 634 -23.38 -26.05 -2.67
N ILE A 635 -23.10 -26.72 -3.77
CA ILE A 635 -23.82 -26.55 -5.04
C ILE A 635 -24.25 -27.90 -5.59
N LYS A 636 -25.31 -27.92 -6.42
CA LYS A 636 -25.77 -29.12 -7.11
C LYS A 636 -24.99 -29.33 -8.41
N ASN A 637 -24.40 -30.49 -8.58
CA ASN A 637 -23.81 -30.91 -9.84
C ASN A 637 -24.94 -31.31 -10.80
N GLN A 638 -25.09 -30.58 -11.89
CA GLN A 638 -26.18 -30.81 -12.86
C GLN A 638 -26.03 -32.10 -13.68
N LEU A 639 -24.81 -32.67 -13.77
CA LEU A 639 -24.57 -33.94 -14.46
C LEU A 639 -24.93 -35.18 -13.61
N THR A 640 -24.71 -35.08 -12.28
CA THR A 640 -24.92 -36.23 -11.37
C THR A 640 -26.17 -36.07 -10.50
N GLY A 641 -26.68 -34.85 -10.34
CA GLY A 641 -27.75 -34.53 -9.39
C GLY A 641 -27.32 -34.44 -7.93
N GLU A 642 -26.08 -34.74 -7.60
CA GLU A 642 -25.52 -34.72 -6.26
C GLU A 642 -25.03 -33.33 -5.85
N TYR A 643 -24.97 -33.08 -4.52
CA TYR A 643 -24.38 -31.86 -3.98
C TYR A 643 -22.89 -32.05 -3.67
N GLY A 644 -22.07 -31.08 -4.03
CA GLY A 644 -20.63 -31.07 -3.79
C GLY A 644 -20.08 -29.69 -3.51
N GLY A 645 -18.78 -29.63 -3.22
CA GLY A 645 -18.03 -28.37 -3.12
C GLY A 645 -17.93 -27.65 -4.46
N VAL A 646 -17.89 -26.32 -4.45
CA VAL A 646 -17.85 -25.52 -5.67
C VAL A 646 -16.63 -25.87 -6.56
N PRO A 647 -15.39 -25.98 -6.02
CA PRO A 647 -14.24 -26.38 -6.86
C PRO A 647 -14.37 -27.78 -7.44
N ASP A 648 -14.91 -28.72 -6.67
CA ASP A 648 -15.04 -30.12 -7.09
C ASP A 648 -16.01 -30.27 -8.28
N VAL A 649 -17.16 -29.57 -8.17
CA VAL A 649 -18.16 -29.55 -9.25
C VAL A 649 -17.60 -28.85 -10.50
N ALA A 650 -16.87 -27.73 -10.32
CA ALA A 650 -16.25 -27.01 -11.43
C ALA A 650 -15.19 -27.88 -12.14
N ARG A 651 -14.36 -28.62 -11.38
CA ARG A 651 -13.40 -29.61 -11.95
C ARG A 651 -14.11 -30.71 -12.70
N HIS A 652 -15.21 -31.22 -12.15
CA HIS A 652 -16.02 -32.26 -12.83
C HIS A 652 -16.60 -31.73 -14.14
N TYR A 653 -17.11 -30.47 -14.18
CA TYR A 653 -17.59 -29.85 -15.41
C TYR A 653 -16.46 -29.71 -16.45
N LYS A 654 -15.31 -29.18 -16.02
CA LYS A 654 -14.13 -29.04 -16.90
C LYS A 654 -13.71 -30.36 -17.50
N ALA A 655 -13.66 -31.45 -16.70
CA ALA A 655 -13.30 -32.78 -17.14
C ALA A 655 -14.30 -33.35 -18.19
N ASN A 656 -15.54 -32.90 -18.16
CA ASN A 656 -16.57 -33.28 -19.10
C ASN A 656 -16.79 -32.25 -20.24
N GLY A 657 -15.87 -31.29 -20.41
CA GLY A 657 -15.91 -30.29 -21.48
C GLY A 657 -17.00 -29.23 -21.34
N LEU A 658 -17.62 -29.12 -20.15
CA LEU A 658 -18.66 -28.12 -19.88
C LEU A 658 -18.04 -26.81 -19.38
N SER A 659 -18.46 -25.71 -19.97
CA SER A 659 -18.19 -24.37 -19.49
C SER A 659 -19.33 -23.85 -18.60
N TRP A 660 -19.03 -22.88 -17.74
CA TRP A 660 -19.97 -22.41 -16.75
C TRP A 660 -19.90 -20.90 -16.50
N VAL A 661 -20.94 -20.39 -15.84
CA VAL A 661 -21.14 -18.99 -15.46
C VAL A 661 -21.42 -18.87 -13.98
N VAL A 662 -20.95 -17.79 -13.37
CA VAL A 662 -21.34 -17.35 -12.00
C VAL A 662 -22.33 -16.20 -12.12
N VAL A 663 -23.38 -16.22 -11.31
CA VAL A 663 -24.28 -15.08 -11.12
C VAL A 663 -24.07 -14.54 -9.72
N GLY A 664 -23.76 -13.25 -9.57
CA GLY A 664 -23.48 -12.60 -8.29
C GLY A 664 -24.31 -11.34 -8.07
N ASP A 665 -24.06 -10.70 -6.93
CA ASP A 665 -24.78 -9.53 -6.46
C ASP A 665 -23.93 -8.24 -6.61
N ASP A 666 -24.21 -7.21 -5.81
CA ASP A 666 -23.51 -5.93 -5.85
C ASP A 666 -22.09 -6.02 -5.32
N ASN A 667 -21.19 -5.21 -5.89
CA ASN A 667 -19.79 -5.06 -5.47
C ASN A 667 -19.03 -6.39 -5.40
N TYR A 668 -19.27 -7.27 -6.36
CA TYR A 668 -18.63 -8.59 -6.43
C TYR A 668 -17.10 -8.45 -6.54
N GLY A 669 -16.38 -9.22 -5.70
CA GLY A 669 -14.93 -9.17 -5.64
C GLY A 669 -14.35 -8.00 -4.81
N GLU A 670 -15.15 -7.42 -3.92
CA GLU A 670 -14.67 -6.43 -2.94
C GLU A 670 -13.54 -7.00 -2.08
N GLY A 671 -12.56 -6.15 -1.72
CA GLY A 671 -11.48 -6.51 -0.79
C GLY A 671 -10.08 -6.41 -1.39
N SER A 672 -9.21 -7.37 -1.05
CA SER A 672 -7.80 -7.35 -1.45
C SER A 672 -7.61 -7.55 -2.95
N SER A 673 -6.52 -6.99 -3.49
CA SER A 673 -6.10 -7.24 -4.87
C SER A 673 -5.71 -8.71 -5.06
N ARG A 674 -6.55 -9.46 -5.77
CA ARG A 674 -6.32 -10.91 -6.00
C ARG A 674 -6.69 -11.27 -7.43
N GLU A 675 -5.70 -11.33 -8.31
CA GLU A 675 -5.87 -11.84 -9.65
C GLU A 675 -6.33 -13.30 -9.66
N HIS A 676 -5.97 -14.09 -8.63
CA HIS A 676 -6.45 -15.46 -8.46
C HIS A 676 -7.97 -15.56 -8.45
N ALA A 677 -8.66 -14.57 -7.88
CA ALA A 677 -10.12 -14.53 -7.90
C ALA A 677 -10.71 -14.43 -9.32
N ALA A 678 -9.91 -14.07 -10.31
CA ALA A 678 -10.27 -14.10 -11.72
C ALA A 678 -9.66 -15.33 -12.44
N LEU A 679 -8.40 -15.66 -12.14
CA LEU A 679 -7.69 -16.77 -12.79
C LEU A 679 -8.27 -18.15 -12.44
N GLU A 680 -8.66 -18.38 -11.17
CA GLU A 680 -9.21 -19.66 -10.72
C GLU A 680 -10.52 -20.04 -11.44
N PRO A 681 -11.52 -19.16 -11.53
CA PRO A 681 -12.71 -19.43 -12.33
C PRO A 681 -12.37 -19.76 -13.79
N ARG A 682 -11.48 -18.97 -14.39
CA ARG A 682 -11.06 -19.20 -15.78
C ARG A 682 -10.36 -20.54 -15.95
N HIS A 683 -9.45 -20.87 -15.03
CA HIS A 683 -8.72 -22.14 -15.01
C HIS A 683 -9.65 -23.35 -14.89
N LEU A 684 -10.68 -23.26 -14.08
CA LEU A 684 -11.64 -24.35 -13.87
C LEU A 684 -12.80 -24.40 -14.88
N GLY A 685 -12.75 -23.60 -15.96
CA GLY A 685 -13.71 -23.67 -17.07
C GLY A 685 -14.80 -22.60 -17.05
N GLY A 686 -14.73 -21.62 -16.15
CA GLY A 686 -15.60 -20.45 -16.15
C GLY A 686 -15.37 -19.57 -17.37
N ARG A 687 -16.44 -19.08 -17.96
CA ARG A 687 -16.41 -18.25 -19.18
C ARG A 687 -17.02 -16.87 -18.98
N CYS A 688 -17.93 -16.74 -18.02
CA CYS A 688 -18.64 -15.49 -17.78
C CYS A 688 -18.97 -15.34 -16.30
N ILE A 689 -18.97 -14.10 -15.84
CA ILE A 689 -19.44 -13.72 -14.49
C ILE A 689 -20.44 -12.58 -14.67
N ILE A 690 -21.69 -12.79 -14.27
CA ILE A 690 -22.79 -11.83 -14.38
C ILE A 690 -23.10 -11.31 -12.99
N VAL A 691 -22.98 -10.01 -12.77
CA VAL A 691 -23.19 -9.37 -11.47
C VAL A 691 -23.91 -8.04 -11.62
N LYS A 692 -24.51 -7.54 -10.54
CA LYS A 692 -25.10 -6.19 -10.53
C LYS A 692 -24.01 -5.12 -10.65
N SER A 693 -22.90 -5.30 -9.93
CA SER A 693 -21.70 -4.45 -10.04
C SER A 693 -20.43 -5.20 -9.61
N PHE A 694 -19.29 -4.82 -10.18
CA PHE A 694 -17.97 -5.28 -9.76
C PHE A 694 -17.30 -4.28 -8.83
N ALA A 695 -16.53 -4.78 -7.86
CA ALA A 695 -15.52 -4.00 -7.20
C ALA A 695 -14.42 -3.60 -8.21
N ARG A 696 -13.85 -2.39 -8.07
CA ARG A 696 -12.96 -1.78 -9.04
C ARG A 696 -11.82 -2.71 -9.51
N ILE A 697 -11.00 -3.17 -8.57
CA ILE A 697 -9.82 -4.00 -8.89
C ILE A 697 -10.26 -5.33 -9.54
N HIS A 698 -11.28 -5.96 -8.99
CA HIS A 698 -11.77 -7.25 -9.51
C HIS A 698 -12.39 -7.11 -10.90
N GLY A 699 -13.10 -6.01 -11.15
CA GLY A 699 -13.68 -5.73 -12.47
C GLY A 699 -12.64 -5.53 -13.57
N VAL A 700 -11.43 -5.06 -13.22
CA VAL A 700 -10.29 -4.98 -14.15
C VAL A 700 -9.62 -6.34 -14.29
N SER A 701 -9.28 -7.00 -13.18
CA SER A 701 -8.63 -8.31 -13.18
C SER A 701 -9.44 -9.41 -13.88
N GLY A 702 -10.76 -9.25 -13.96
CA GLY A 702 -11.68 -10.18 -14.63
C GLY A 702 -11.93 -9.92 -16.12
N ARG A 703 -11.29 -8.93 -16.72
CA ARG A 703 -11.39 -8.68 -18.16
C ARG A 703 -10.45 -9.61 -18.93
N TRP A 704 -11.00 -10.55 -19.64
CA TRP A 704 -10.27 -11.55 -20.47
C TRP A 704 -10.52 -11.32 -21.95
#